data_b3a6f1365a303d8bcf48fdd61596c696
#
_entry.id   b3a6f1365a303d8bcf48fdd61596c696
#
_cell.length_a   1.000
_cell.length_b   1.000
_cell.length_c   1.000
_cell.angle_alpha   90.00
_cell.angle_beta   90.00
_cell.angle_gamma   90.00
#
_symmetry.space_group_name_H-M   'P 1'
#
loop_
_entity.id
_entity.type
_entity.pdbx_description
1 polymer ?
#
loop_
_entity_poly.entity_id
_entity_poly.type
_entity_poly.pdbx_seq_one_letter_code
_entity_poly.pdbx_strand_id
1 'polypeptide(L)'
;MMFLGVINKHAPLKKKRIRNKKSPWLNAGIKRSMIERDKLKSTAIRTNFSEDWSNYKKPKNRVNNKIKETKTQYYKEHFRSNSGKPREIWKSINEVMSRNTKNDSNINSIKTNAGSTTSPEVMSETFNKYFTEIGDKLADKLPDSTKIYSDFLLPVNSTFQLRQVSLAEVLKLLKNLPTNKATGLDKIPCRLVKLSSPFIADSLCNIFNMSIISGIFPLEWKVAKVIPIHKDNEKDELNNYRPISILSAISKVMERLVYNQLYEYLSKNELLSKCQSGFRHSHSTTTSLLDATNEWYANMDQGNLNSVVFVDLSKAFDTVNHSILLKKLSHYGLHAETLKWFNSYLAERRQQSLVNGYLSSAKTIKCGVPQGSILGPLLFLIYINDLPNCLKHSNPRMFADDTNITTSSKSITKLVQFVNTDLDNLNDWLLANKLSLNVTKTEQMYIASDNSLNKISDLATIHLANKQIRRVKKSKSLGITIDERLSWTDHIDMVSKKVSSAIGGLRQVRSFINKETAITIYNSLIQPLFDYCDIVWDSLGASQAKRLQKLNNRAGRAICQLGYEVRSSLIRSQLGWSTLEDRRRKNKSITMHKILYGNSPTYLKQCFHYANSGREYNLRRSENLILPKPKTEYLRKSFTFSGVKVWNSLPVYLKNQVSLSSFKRELTSLSSYNY
;
A
#
# COMPACT_ATOMS: atom_id res chain seq x y z
N MET A 1 -29.23 12.86 -17.98
CA MET A 1 -29.27 14.29 -18.39
C MET A 1 -29.95 15.18 -17.38
N MET A 2 -31.15 14.86 -16.86
CA MET A 2 -31.89 15.71 -15.89
C MET A 2 -31.07 16.08 -14.64
N PHE A 3 -30.37 15.12 -13.99
CA PHE A 3 -29.57 15.37 -12.80
C PHE A 3 -28.44 16.37 -13.03
N LEU A 4 -27.73 16.28 -14.17
CA LEU A 4 -26.73 17.26 -14.57
C LEU A 4 -27.31 18.65 -14.83
N GLY A 5 -28.50 18.74 -15.41
CA GLY A 5 -29.21 20.01 -15.63
C GLY A 5 -29.50 20.70 -14.29
N VAL A 6 -29.99 19.97 -13.29
CA VAL A 6 -30.27 20.50 -11.94
C VAL A 6 -28.97 20.96 -11.26
N ILE A 7 -27.90 20.16 -11.33
CA ILE A 7 -26.60 20.53 -10.77
C ILE A 7 -26.07 21.82 -11.40
N ASN A 8 -26.09 21.94 -12.73
CA ASN A 8 -25.58 23.12 -13.42
C ASN A 8 -26.40 24.38 -13.10
N LYS A 9 -27.71 24.23 -12.87
CA LYS A 9 -28.60 25.31 -12.49
C LYS A 9 -28.34 25.80 -11.05
N HIS A 10 -28.18 24.88 -10.08
CA HIS A 10 -28.14 25.20 -8.66
C HIS A 10 -26.73 25.21 -8.05
N ALA A 11 -25.76 24.52 -8.65
CA ALA A 11 -24.37 24.44 -8.21
C ALA A 11 -23.39 24.56 -9.38
N PRO A 12 -23.42 25.64 -10.16
CA PRO A 12 -22.56 25.80 -11.35
C PRO A 12 -21.07 25.86 -10.97
N LEU A 13 -20.22 25.31 -11.83
CA LEU A 13 -18.78 25.42 -11.67
C LEU A 13 -18.32 26.86 -11.90
N LYS A 14 -17.67 27.48 -10.88
CA LYS A 14 -17.14 28.84 -10.98
C LYS A 14 -15.62 28.82 -11.01
N LYS A 15 -14.99 29.46 -12.00
CA LYS A 15 -13.55 29.73 -11.99
C LYS A 15 -13.25 30.82 -10.97
N LYS A 16 -12.37 30.54 -10.00
CA LYS A 16 -11.89 31.52 -9.01
C LYS A 16 -10.37 31.58 -9.03
N ARG A 17 -9.82 32.77 -9.21
CA ARG A 17 -8.38 33.00 -9.09
C ARG A 17 -7.99 32.97 -7.60
N ILE A 18 -7.21 31.97 -7.20
CA ILE A 18 -6.69 31.88 -5.83
C ILE A 18 -5.31 32.48 -5.81
N ARG A 19 -5.13 33.60 -5.09
CA ARG A 19 -3.82 34.19 -4.81
C ARG A 19 -3.28 33.58 -3.52
N ASN A 20 -2.28 32.72 -3.62
CA ASN A 20 -1.61 32.16 -2.44
C ASN A 20 -0.50 33.11 -1.99
N LYS A 21 -0.59 33.63 -0.76
CA LYS A 21 0.51 34.41 -0.17
C LYS A 21 1.63 33.45 0.23
N LYS A 22 2.79 33.53 -0.44
CA LYS A 22 3.95 32.64 -0.18
C LYS A 22 4.44 32.70 1.28
N SER A 23 4.19 33.79 2.00
CA SER A 23 4.61 34.00 3.40
C SER A 23 3.55 34.83 4.14
N PRO A 24 2.46 34.19 4.63
CA PRO A 24 1.33 34.92 5.24
C PRO A 24 1.70 35.67 6.53
N TRP A 25 2.76 35.27 7.21
CA TRP A 25 3.32 35.88 8.41
C TRP A 25 4.17 37.14 8.12
N LEU A 26 4.51 37.44 6.83
CA LEU A 26 5.35 38.55 6.44
C LEU A 26 4.51 39.82 6.31
N ASN A 27 4.47 40.63 7.37
CA ASN A 27 3.75 41.91 7.40
C ASN A 27 4.57 43.08 6.81
N ALA A 28 3.92 44.24 6.62
CA ALA A 28 4.56 45.44 6.04
C ALA A 28 5.73 45.98 6.87
N GLY A 29 5.64 45.86 8.21
CA GLY A 29 6.71 46.32 9.13
C GLY A 29 7.99 45.49 8.97
N ILE A 30 7.87 44.15 8.85
CA ILE A 30 9.03 43.30 8.60
C ILE A 30 9.64 43.57 7.24
N LYS A 31 8.82 43.79 6.20
CA LYS A 31 9.33 44.12 4.86
C LYS A 31 10.15 45.43 4.86
N ARG A 32 9.69 46.45 5.57
CA ARG A 32 10.46 47.70 5.73
C ARG A 32 11.80 47.45 6.41
N SER A 33 11.81 46.73 7.54
CA SER A 33 13.05 46.39 8.24
C SER A 33 14.00 45.52 7.39
N MET A 34 13.48 44.68 6.51
CA MET A 34 14.29 43.89 5.56
C MET A 34 14.95 44.82 4.51
N ILE A 35 14.22 45.78 3.95
CA ILE A 35 14.75 46.74 2.97
C ILE A 35 15.87 47.57 3.61
N GLU A 36 15.68 48.04 4.83
CA GLU A 36 16.69 48.81 5.59
C GLU A 36 17.95 47.95 5.82
N ARG A 37 17.80 46.73 6.30
CA ARG A 37 18.91 45.78 6.44
C ARG A 37 19.67 45.56 5.12
N ASP A 38 18.94 45.39 4.01
CA ASP A 38 19.54 45.11 2.70
C ASP A 38 20.28 46.33 2.14
N LYS A 39 19.82 47.56 2.43
CA LYS A 39 20.56 48.77 2.15
C LYS A 39 21.90 48.82 2.90
N LEU A 40 21.89 48.58 4.21
CA LEU A 40 23.11 48.53 5.02
C LEU A 40 24.07 47.44 4.55
N LYS A 41 23.52 46.26 4.15
CA LYS A 41 24.34 45.20 3.55
C LYS A 41 25.03 45.65 2.26
N SER A 42 24.29 46.34 1.38
CA SER A 42 24.85 46.86 0.11
C SER A 42 25.94 47.87 0.35
N THR A 43 25.78 48.74 1.37
CA THR A 43 26.82 49.70 1.78
C THR A 43 28.06 48.96 2.28
N ALA A 44 27.93 48.03 3.21
CA ALA A 44 29.03 47.26 3.75
C ALA A 44 29.80 46.45 2.68
N ILE A 45 29.11 45.93 1.67
CA ILE A 45 29.75 45.25 0.52
C ILE A 45 30.53 46.24 -0.34
N ARG A 46 29.98 47.46 -0.56
CA ARG A 46 30.59 48.46 -1.42
C ARG A 46 31.84 49.12 -0.79
N THR A 47 31.76 49.44 0.51
CA THR A 47 32.85 50.15 1.23
C THR A 47 33.88 49.17 1.79
N ASN A 48 33.48 47.97 2.14
CA ASN A 48 34.25 46.93 2.83
C ASN A 48 34.87 47.39 4.17
N PHE A 49 34.37 48.50 4.78
CA PHE A 49 34.85 48.96 6.08
C PHE A 49 34.26 48.11 7.23
N SER A 50 35.07 47.86 8.27
CA SER A 50 34.72 47.13 9.48
C SER A 50 33.50 47.73 10.20
N GLU A 51 33.40 49.06 10.20
CA GLU A 51 32.32 49.80 10.81
C GLU A 51 30.97 49.55 10.10
N ASP A 52 30.94 49.56 8.77
CA ASP A 52 29.74 49.30 7.98
C ASP A 52 29.26 47.87 8.16
N TRP A 53 30.18 46.90 8.28
CA TRP A 53 29.84 45.52 8.65
C TRP A 53 29.29 45.43 10.07
N SER A 54 29.76 46.18 11.03
CA SER A 54 29.23 46.27 12.38
C SER A 54 27.81 46.85 12.38
N ASN A 55 27.61 47.94 11.63
CA ASN A 55 26.30 48.61 11.45
C ASN A 55 25.26 47.70 10.77
N TYR A 56 25.66 46.78 9.89
CA TYR A 56 24.80 45.76 9.30
C TYR A 56 24.44 44.63 10.27
N LYS A 57 25.39 44.15 11.12
CA LYS A 57 25.19 43.02 12.01
C LYS A 57 24.01 43.17 12.98
N LYS A 58 23.88 44.33 13.64
CA LYS A 58 22.79 44.62 14.60
C LYS A 58 21.39 44.58 13.95
N PRO A 59 21.10 45.32 12.86
CA PRO A 59 19.83 45.23 12.14
C PRO A 59 19.54 43.84 11.57
N LYS A 60 20.55 43.15 11.06
CA LYS A 60 20.41 41.76 10.61
C LYS A 60 19.84 40.86 11.71
N ASN A 61 20.43 40.89 12.91
CA ASN A 61 19.99 40.08 14.03
C ASN A 61 18.58 40.47 14.50
N ARG A 62 18.30 41.81 14.55
CA ARG A 62 16.96 42.33 14.90
C ARG A 62 15.89 41.87 13.91
N VAL A 63 16.15 41.94 12.60
CA VAL A 63 15.20 41.48 11.57
C VAL A 63 15.00 39.96 11.66
N ASN A 64 16.05 39.18 11.84
CA ASN A 64 15.95 37.72 11.98
C ASN A 64 15.12 37.33 13.21
N ASN A 65 15.33 37.99 14.34
CA ASN A 65 14.52 37.73 15.56
C ASN A 65 13.05 38.11 15.34
N LYS A 66 12.79 39.29 14.75
CA LYS A 66 11.43 39.73 14.44
C LYS A 66 10.69 38.80 13.47
N ILE A 67 11.38 38.26 12.45
CA ILE A 67 10.86 37.23 11.55
C ILE A 67 10.51 35.97 12.35
N LYS A 68 11.43 35.51 13.20
CA LYS A 68 11.21 34.30 14.01
C LYS A 68 10.02 34.46 14.95
N GLU A 69 9.91 35.59 15.64
CA GLU A 69 8.79 35.88 16.56
C GLU A 69 7.44 35.94 15.83
N THR A 70 7.38 36.75 14.75
CA THR A 70 6.12 36.90 13.99
C THR A 70 5.69 35.60 13.32
N LYS A 71 6.64 34.80 12.79
CA LYS A 71 6.36 33.48 12.25
C LYS A 71 5.83 32.55 13.34
N THR A 72 6.43 32.60 14.54
CA THR A 72 6.02 31.78 15.69
C THR A 72 4.60 32.14 16.14
N GLN A 73 4.32 33.43 16.28
CA GLN A 73 2.99 33.89 16.71
C GLN A 73 1.93 33.55 15.67
N TYR A 74 2.20 33.80 14.38
CA TYR A 74 1.28 33.45 13.28
C TYR A 74 0.90 31.97 13.31
N TYR A 75 1.88 31.06 13.41
CA TYR A 75 1.58 29.61 13.41
C TYR A 75 0.89 29.17 14.71
N LYS A 76 1.26 29.74 15.88
CA LYS A 76 0.54 29.46 17.14
C LYS A 76 -0.95 29.82 17.04
N GLU A 77 -1.26 31.00 16.54
CA GLU A 77 -2.64 31.45 16.34
C GLU A 77 -3.35 30.60 15.28
N HIS A 78 -2.65 30.28 14.19
CA HIS A 78 -3.21 29.46 13.11
C HIS A 78 -3.53 28.03 13.58
N PHE A 79 -2.67 27.39 14.35
CA PHE A 79 -2.96 26.08 14.95
C PHE A 79 -4.10 26.16 15.96
N ARG A 80 -4.16 27.22 16.78
CA ARG A 80 -5.22 27.42 17.76
C ARG A 80 -6.59 27.64 17.09
N SER A 81 -6.69 28.49 16.09
CA SER A 81 -7.93 28.81 15.37
C SER A 81 -8.45 27.65 14.50
N ASN A 82 -7.57 26.72 14.13
CA ASN A 82 -7.93 25.51 13.38
C ASN A 82 -7.99 24.26 14.25
N SER A 83 -8.03 24.38 15.59
CA SER A 83 -8.27 23.28 16.50
C SER A 83 -9.58 22.59 16.12
N GLY A 84 -9.54 21.25 15.98
CA GLY A 84 -10.69 20.46 15.48
C GLY A 84 -10.83 20.38 13.95
N LYS A 85 -9.95 21.02 13.17
CA LYS A 85 -9.93 20.93 11.69
C LYS A 85 -8.69 20.19 11.18
N PRO A 86 -8.64 18.85 11.16
CA PRO A 86 -7.44 18.08 10.89
C PRO A 86 -6.76 18.44 9.55
N ARG A 87 -7.56 18.71 8.51
CA ARG A 87 -7.03 19.05 7.18
C ARG A 87 -6.20 20.34 7.18
N GLU A 88 -6.68 21.39 7.86
CA GLU A 88 -5.96 22.67 7.95
C GLU A 88 -4.72 22.56 8.84
N ILE A 89 -4.82 21.80 9.94
CA ILE A 89 -3.68 21.47 10.80
C ILE A 89 -2.58 20.77 10.00
N TRP A 90 -2.91 19.73 9.23
CA TRP A 90 -1.94 18.99 8.42
C TRP A 90 -1.32 19.85 7.32
N LYS A 91 -2.09 20.76 6.71
CA LYS A 91 -1.58 21.71 5.74
C LYS A 91 -0.52 22.63 6.38
N SER A 92 -0.81 23.17 7.56
CA SER A 92 0.12 24.03 8.30
C SER A 92 1.38 23.28 8.75
N ILE A 93 1.23 22.03 9.21
CA ILE A 93 2.38 21.17 9.55
C ILE A 93 3.30 21.00 8.35
N ASN A 94 2.74 20.65 7.19
CA ASN A 94 3.52 20.47 5.97
C ASN A 94 4.21 21.76 5.53
N GLU A 95 3.55 22.91 5.63
CA GLU A 95 4.13 24.22 5.34
C GLU A 95 5.33 24.53 6.26
N VAL A 96 5.18 24.31 7.58
CA VAL A 96 6.26 24.55 8.56
C VAL A 96 7.42 23.57 8.37
N MET A 97 7.12 22.31 8.09
CA MET A 97 8.14 21.27 7.86
C MET A 97 8.86 21.42 6.51
N SER A 98 8.49 22.43 5.73
CA SER A 98 8.98 22.59 4.35
C SER A 98 8.86 21.31 3.52
N ARG A 99 7.97 20.42 3.94
CA ARG A 99 7.57 19.31 3.07
C ARG A 99 6.85 19.95 1.91
N ASN A 100 7.47 19.90 0.75
CA ASN A 100 6.85 20.39 -0.46
C ASN A 100 5.46 19.79 -0.60
N THR A 101 4.44 20.55 -0.15
CA THR A 101 3.04 20.30 -0.48
C THR A 101 2.74 20.82 -1.88
N LYS A 102 3.79 21.19 -2.62
CA LYS A 102 3.61 21.24 -4.04
C LYS A 102 3.15 19.83 -4.40
N ASN A 103 1.89 19.76 -4.78
CA ASN A 103 1.52 18.85 -5.82
C ASN A 103 2.55 19.05 -6.93
N ASP A 104 3.68 18.34 -6.85
CA ASP A 104 4.57 18.09 -7.98
C ASP A 104 3.81 17.15 -8.95
N SER A 105 2.51 17.36 -9.06
CA SER A 105 1.63 16.80 -10.09
C SER A 105 1.91 17.45 -11.44
N ASN A 106 2.61 18.59 -11.45
CA ASN A 106 3.05 19.17 -12.70
C ASN A 106 4.26 18.40 -13.23
N ILE A 107 4.05 17.79 -14.36
CA ILE A 107 5.09 17.13 -15.14
C ILE A 107 5.79 18.22 -15.93
N ASN A 108 7.08 18.43 -15.68
CA ASN A 108 7.81 19.54 -16.31
C ASN A 108 8.14 19.25 -17.77
N SER A 109 8.58 18.03 -18.07
CA SER A 109 8.93 17.58 -19.41
C SER A 109 8.80 16.07 -19.50
N ILE A 110 8.62 15.53 -20.71
CA ILE A 110 8.69 14.12 -21.03
C ILE A 110 9.53 13.92 -22.29
N LYS A 111 10.19 12.75 -22.38
CA LYS A 111 10.87 12.30 -23.60
C LYS A 111 9.85 11.71 -24.57
N THR A 112 9.93 12.11 -25.82
CA THR A 112 9.16 11.58 -26.96
C THR A 112 10.11 11.13 -28.06
N ASN A 113 9.62 10.42 -29.06
CA ASN A 113 10.43 10.04 -30.21
C ASN A 113 11.01 11.25 -30.98
N ALA A 114 10.37 12.42 -30.88
CA ALA A 114 10.78 13.68 -31.53
C ALA A 114 11.65 14.56 -30.60
N GLY A 115 12.09 14.07 -29.45
CA GLY A 115 12.84 14.82 -28.45
C GLY A 115 12.05 15.11 -27.17
N SER A 116 12.56 15.98 -26.30
CA SER A 116 11.89 16.35 -25.05
C SER A 116 10.84 17.44 -25.31
N THR A 117 9.64 17.29 -24.70
CA THR A 117 8.56 18.27 -24.78
C THR A 117 8.16 18.79 -23.41
N THR A 118 7.78 20.07 -23.35
CA THR A 118 7.23 20.76 -22.15
C THR A 118 5.77 21.20 -22.38
N SER A 119 5.21 21.03 -23.61
CA SER A 119 3.83 21.36 -23.91
C SER A 119 2.86 20.43 -23.18
N PRO A 120 1.97 20.94 -22.30
CA PRO A 120 0.99 20.11 -21.60
C PRO A 120 0.03 19.38 -22.54
N GLU A 121 -0.30 19.96 -23.69
CA GLU A 121 -1.17 19.35 -24.69
C GLU A 121 -0.49 18.13 -25.30
N VAL A 122 0.73 18.30 -25.81
CA VAL A 122 1.53 17.19 -26.39
C VAL A 122 1.80 16.12 -25.34
N MET A 123 2.11 16.52 -24.10
CA MET A 123 2.31 15.56 -23.00
C MET A 123 1.05 14.74 -22.72
N SER A 124 -0.15 15.37 -22.70
CA SER A 124 -1.38 14.66 -22.42
C SER A 124 -1.73 13.62 -23.51
N GLU A 125 -1.52 13.98 -24.79
CA GLU A 125 -1.69 13.06 -25.92
C GLU A 125 -0.68 11.92 -25.90
N THR A 126 0.57 12.22 -25.60
CA THR A 126 1.65 11.22 -25.53
C THR A 126 1.40 10.21 -24.43
N PHE A 127 1.04 10.66 -23.21
CA PHE A 127 0.65 9.77 -22.13
C PHE A 127 -0.56 8.91 -22.49
N ASN A 128 -1.57 9.51 -23.10
CA ASN A 128 -2.78 8.79 -23.47
C ASN A 128 -2.48 7.69 -24.50
N LYS A 129 -1.68 8.00 -25.51
CA LYS A 129 -1.20 7.04 -26.51
C LYS A 129 -0.41 5.92 -25.85
N TYR A 130 0.56 6.28 -24.99
CA TYR A 130 1.40 5.30 -24.29
C TYR A 130 0.56 4.32 -23.45
N PHE A 131 -0.36 4.83 -22.61
CA PHE A 131 -1.17 4.00 -21.73
C PHE A 131 -2.19 3.12 -22.46
N THR A 132 -2.69 3.52 -23.63
CA THR A 132 -3.62 2.71 -24.41
C THR A 132 -2.94 1.64 -25.26
N GLU A 133 -1.67 1.82 -25.62
CA GLU A 133 -0.94 0.93 -26.51
C GLU A 133 0.02 -0.03 -25.79
N ILE A 134 0.40 0.26 -24.52
CA ILE A 134 1.46 -0.47 -23.83
C ILE A 134 1.12 -1.95 -23.63
N GLY A 135 -0.15 -2.28 -23.38
CA GLY A 135 -0.59 -3.66 -23.16
C GLY A 135 -0.45 -4.50 -24.43
N ASP A 136 -0.96 -4.00 -25.54
CA ASP A 136 -0.84 -4.67 -26.85
C ASP A 136 0.63 -4.80 -27.25
N LYS A 137 1.44 -3.74 -27.13
CA LYS A 137 2.87 -3.75 -27.43
C LYS A 137 3.68 -4.74 -26.60
N LEU A 138 3.26 -4.99 -25.36
CA LEU A 138 3.91 -6.00 -24.53
C LEU A 138 3.47 -7.42 -24.92
N ALA A 139 2.19 -7.60 -25.26
CA ALA A 139 1.67 -8.89 -25.71
C ALA A 139 2.25 -9.31 -27.08
N ASP A 140 2.38 -8.38 -28.02
CA ASP A 140 2.94 -8.63 -29.36
C ASP A 140 4.43 -9.01 -29.35
N LYS A 141 5.14 -8.70 -28.26
CA LYS A 141 6.55 -9.08 -28.09
C LYS A 141 6.75 -10.49 -27.51
N LEU A 142 5.67 -11.11 -27.03
CA LEU A 142 5.76 -12.44 -26.46
C LEU A 142 5.87 -13.49 -27.59
N PRO A 143 6.72 -14.50 -27.43
CA PRO A 143 6.74 -15.63 -28.33
C PRO A 143 5.43 -16.42 -28.24
N ASP A 144 5.13 -17.20 -29.26
CA ASP A 144 3.99 -18.10 -29.25
C ASP A 144 4.11 -19.13 -28.12
N SER A 145 2.99 -19.41 -27.50
CA SER A 145 2.90 -20.39 -26.42
C SER A 145 2.46 -21.74 -26.96
N THR A 146 3.14 -22.79 -26.54
CA THR A 146 2.71 -24.18 -26.80
C THR A 146 1.56 -24.62 -25.93
N LYS A 147 1.34 -23.92 -24.80
CA LYS A 147 0.23 -24.14 -23.84
C LYS A 147 -0.80 -23.04 -23.95
N ILE A 148 -2.02 -23.37 -23.58
CA ILE A 148 -3.14 -22.40 -23.48
C ILE A 148 -3.54 -22.21 -22.02
N TYR A 149 -4.20 -21.07 -21.73
CA TYR A 149 -4.61 -20.71 -20.35
C TYR A 149 -5.43 -21.80 -19.66
N SER A 150 -6.23 -22.59 -20.39
CA SER A 150 -7.08 -23.67 -19.85
C SER A 150 -6.29 -24.85 -19.29
N ASP A 151 -5.04 -25.05 -19.73
CA ASP A 151 -4.19 -26.16 -19.25
C ASP A 151 -3.84 -26.03 -17.76
N PHE A 152 -4.03 -24.83 -17.21
CA PHE A 152 -3.72 -24.51 -15.82
C PHE A 152 -4.96 -24.37 -14.93
N LEU A 153 -6.17 -24.50 -15.50
CA LEU A 153 -7.42 -24.35 -14.77
C LEU A 153 -7.85 -25.67 -14.12
N LEU A 154 -8.27 -25.60 -12.85
CA LEU A 154 -8.86 -26.73 -12.15
C LEU A 154 -10.38 -26.73 -12.36
N PRO A 155 -11.04 -27.91 -12.43
CA PRO A 155 -12.49 -27.99 -12.64
C PRO A 155 -13.29 -27.21 -11.59
N VAL A 156 -14.34 -26.53 -12.03
CA VAL A 156 -15.27 -25.77 -11.17
C VAL A 156 -16.70 -26.19 -11.50
N ASN A 157 -17.46 -26.62 -10.47
CA ASN A 157 -18.83 -27.10 -10.62
C ASN A 157 -19.90 -26.10 -10.16
N SER A 158 -19.50 -24.97 -9.60
CA SER A 158 -20.44 -23.93 -9.14
C SER A 158 -20.79 -22.95 -10.24
N THR A 159 -22.02 -22.42 -10.19
CA THR A 159 -22.52 -21.44 -11.14
C THR A 159 -22.85 -20.11 -10.48
N PHE A 160 -22.70 -19.00 -11.21
CA PHE A 160 -22.98 -17.66 -10.74
C PHE A 160 -23.82 -16.86 -11.73
N GLN A 161 -24.85 -16.23 -11.21
CA GLN A 161 -25.66 -15.28 -11.94
C GLN A 161 -25.83 -13.99 -11.13
N LEU A 162 -25.69 -12.83 -11.79
CA LEU A 162 -25.96 -11.54 -11.18
C LEU A 162 -27.47 -11.44 -10.86
N ARG A 163 -27.78 -11.17 -9.60
CA ARG A 163 -29.13 -10.86 -9.16
C ARG A 163 -29.42 -9.38 -9.24
N GLN A 164 -30.67 -9.03 -9.38
CA GLN A 164 -31.13 -7.67 -9.23
C GLN A 164 -30.80 -7.12 -7.84
N VAL A 165 -30.56 -5.82 -7.76
CA VAL A 165 -30.22 -5.13 -6.54
C VAL A 165 -31.44 -4.44 -5.95
N SER A 166 -31.52 -4.38 -4.63
CA SER A 166 -32.60 -3.69 -3.94
C SER A 166 -32.31 -2.19 -3.77
N LEU A 167 -33.37 -1.40 -3.62
CA LEU A 167 -33.26 0.03 -3.31
C LEU A 167 -32.45 0.28 -2.02
N ALA A 168 -32.61 -0.60 -1.02
CA ALA A 168 -31.88 -0.49 0.25
C ALA A 168 -30.36 -0.65 0.06
N GLU A 169 -29.91 -1.59 -0.79
CA GLU A 169 -28.50 -1.77 -1.12
C GLU A 169 -27.91 -0.54 -1.82
N VAL A 170 -28.64 -0.03 -2.82
CA VAL A 170 -28.22 1.18 -3.57
C VAL A 170 -28.15 2.39 -2.63
N LEU A 171 -29.18 2.63 -1.83
CA LEU A 171 -29.24 3.76 -0.90
C LEU A 171 -28.13 3.69 0.15
N LYS A 172 -27.85 2.49 0.68
CA LYS A 172 -26.74 2.26 1.62
C LYS A 172 -25.39 2.64 1.03
N LEU A 173 -25.11 2.27 -0.22
CA LEU A 173 -23.85 2.61 -0.89
C LEU A 173 -23.75 4.10 -1.18
N LEU A 174 -24.83 4.73 -1.66
CA LEU A 174 -24.86 6.17 -1.93
C LEU A 174 -24.62 7.00 -0.66
N LYS A 175 -25.27 6.66 0.46
CA LYS A 175 -25.07 7.31 1.77
C LYS A 175 -23.65 7.15 2.32
N ASN A 176 -22.95 6.07 1.96
CA ASN A 176 -21.58 5.80 2.41
C ASN A 176 -20.50 6.31 1.45
N LEU A 177 -20.84 7.02 0.37
CA LEU A 177 -19.85 7.58 -0.55
C LEU A 177 -18.88 8.55 0.17
N PRO A 178 -17.57 8.40 -0.04
CA PRO A 178 -16.57 9.32 0.50
C PRO A 178 -16.62 10.65 -0.25
N THR A 179 -16.80 11.75 0.49
CA THR A 179 -17.03 13.08 -0.09
C THR A 179 -15.79 13.77 -0.65
N ASN A 180 -14.59 13.25 -0.36
CA ASN A 180 -13.30 13.87 -0.68
C ASN A 180 -12.58 13.24 -1.88
N LYS A 181 -13.28 12.47 -2.70
CA LYS A 181 -12.70 11.84 -3.91
C LYS A 181 -12.74 12.77 -5.12
N ALA A 182 -11.77 12.57 -6.02
CA ALA A 182 -11.71 13.28 -7.30
C ALA A 182 -12.93 12.94 -8.17
N THR A 183 -13.36 13.90 -8.97
CA THR A 183 -14.51 13.76 -9.90
C THR A 183 -14.08 13.20 -11.25
N GLY A 184 -14.91 12.37 -11.84
CA GLY A 184 -14.74 11.87 -13.21
C GLY A 184 -14.87 12.98 -14.28
N LEU A 185 -15.03 12.57 -15.54
CA LEU A 185 -15.29 13.48 -16.65
C LEU A 185 -16.69 14.10 -16.59
N ASP A 186 -17.61 13.42 -15.92
CA ASP A 186 -18.98 13.91 -15.62
C ASP A 186 -19.00 15.14 -14.71
N LYS A 187 -17.89 15.48 -14.09
CA LYS A 187 -17.72 16.59 -13.15
C LYS A 187 -18.69 16.55 -11.96
N ILE A 188 -19.29 15.39 -11.64
CA ILE A 188 -20.20 15.21 -10.51
C ILE A 188 -19.43 14.82 -9.24
N PRO A 189 -19.35 15.70 -8.22
CA PRO A 189 -18.66 15.35 -6.96
C PRO A 189 -19.44 14.29 -6.17
N CYS A 190 -18.72 13.34 -5.55
CA CYS A 190 -19.33 12.35 -4.66
C CYS A 190 -20.20 12.98 -3.55
N ARG A 191 -19.86 14.20 -3.10
CA ARG A 191 -20.64 14.92 -2.09
C ARG A 191 -22.06 15.21 -2.59
N LEU A 192 -22.24 15.64 -3.86
CA LEU A 192 -23.56 15.91 -4.43
C LEU A 192 -24.36 14.62 -4.59
N VAL A 193 -23.75 13.56 -5.11
CA VAL A 193 -24.38 12.24 -5.22
C VAL A 193 -24.84 11.72 -3.86
N LYS A 194 -24.03 11.91 -2.81
CA LYS A 194 -24.38 11.52 -1.44
C LYS A 194 -25.57 12.33 -0.89
N LEU A 195 -25.56 13.65 -1.09
CA LEU A 195 -26.64 14.54 -0.62
C LEU A 195 -27.96 14.26 -1.35
N SER A 196 -27.90 13.95 -2.64
CA SER A 196 -29.08 13.64 -3.47
C SER A 196 -29.56 12.20 -3.31
N SER A 197 -28.87 11.36 -2.53
CA SER A 197 -29.14 9.93 -2.43
C SER A 197 -30.61 9.57 -2.16
N PRO A 198 -31.40 10.26 -1.28
CA PRO A 198 -32.80 9.93 -1.09
C PRO A 198 -33.68 10.10 -2.32
N PHE A 199 -33.30 11.02 -3.21
CA PHE A 199 -34.11 11.39 -4.37
C PHE A 199 -33.71 10.64 -5.66
N ILE A 200 -32.46 10.17 -5.77
CA ILE A 200 -31.94 9.53 -6.98
C ILE A 200 -31.81 8.01 -6.85
N ALA A 201 -31.92 7.45 -5.64
CA ALA A 201 -31.65 6.04 -5.39
C ALA A 201 -32.60 5.12 -6.15
N ASP A 202 -33.89 5.45 -6.24
CA ASP A 202 -34.89 4.65 -6.95
C ASP A 202 -34.57 4.60 -8.46
N SER A 203 -34.39 5.76 -9.09
CA SER A 203 -34.02 5.86 -10.50
C SER A 203 -32.71 5.13 -10.81
N LEU A 204 -31.70 5.22 -9.92
CA LEU A 204 -30.44 4.50 -10.09
C LEU A 204 -30.62 2.99 -9.91
N CYS A 205 -31.48 2.56 -8.97
CA CYS A 205 -31.80 1.16 -8.77
C CYS A 205 -32.39 0.54 -10.04
N ASN A 206 -33.34 1.24 -10.65
CA ASN A 206 -33.96 0.83 -11.92
C ASN A 206 -32.91 0.74 -13.05
N ILE A 207 -32.04 1.75 -13.21
CA ILE A 207 -30.97 1.74 -14.23
C ILE A 207 -30.00 0.58 -14.00
N PHE A 208 -29.60 0.32 -12.74
CA PHE A 208 -28.70 -0.78 -12.41
C PHE A 208 -29.34 -2.13 -12.70
N ASN A 209 -30.61 -2.32 -12.35
CA ASN A 209 -31.33 -3.55 -12.63
C ASN A 209 -31.56 -3.75 -14.14
N MET A 210 -31.89 -2.71 -14.88
CA MET A 210 -31.96 -2.77 -16.35
C MET A 210 -30.60 -3.18 -16.94
N SER A 211 -29.49 -2.63 -16.44
CA SER A 211 -28.14 -3.00 -16.88
C SER A 211 -27.85 -4.47 -16.60
N ILE A 212 -28.23 -5.00 -15.43
CA ILE A 212 -28.03 -6.40 -15.07
C ILE A 212 -28.87 -7.32 -15.96
N ILE A 213 -30.16 -7.00 -16.16
CA ILE A 213 -31.10 -7.80 -16.97
C ILE A 213 -30.69 -7.82 -18.45
N SER A 214 -30.32 -6.68 -19.01
CA SER A 214 -29.93 -6.57 -20.42
C SER A 214 -28.52 -7.12 -20.71
N GLY A 215 -27.69 -7.29 -19.68
CA GLY A 215 -26.27 -7.61 -19.83
C GLY A 215 -25.47 -6.45 -20.45
N ILE A 216 -25.92 -5.19 -20.32
CA ILE A 216 -25.28 -4.03 -20.94
C ILE A 216 -24.82 -3.03 -19.88
N PHE A 217 -23.52 -2.73 -19.85
CA PHE A 217 -22.96 -1.68 -19.02
C PHE A 217 -23.05 -0.33 -19.76
N PRO A 218 -23.56 0.75 -19.11
CA PRO A 218 -23.78 2.03 -19.76
C PRO A 218 -22.52 2.66 -20.38
N LEU A 219 -22.59 3.14 -21.61
CA LEU A 219 -21.47 3.69 -22.38
C LEU A 219 -20.85 4.92 -21.70
N GLU A 220 -21.66 5.80 -21.13
CA GLU A 220 -21.22 7.02 -20.46
C GLU A 220 -20.33 6.73 -19.25
N TRP A 221 -20.45 5.54 -18.66
CA TRP A 221 -19.63 5.12 -17.51
C TRP A 221 -18.33 4.41 -17.90
N LYS A 222 -18.15 4.14 -19.21
CA LYS A 222 -16.94 3.49 -19.74
C LYS A 222 -15.79 4.47 -19.96
N VAL A 223 -16.03 5.78 -19.90
CA VAL A 223 -15.00 6.79 -20.15
C VAL A 223 -14.27 7.16 -18.86
N ALA A 224 -12.94 7.00 -18.84
CA ALA A 224 -12.10 7.30 -17.71
C ALA A 224 -11.29 8.58 -17.91
N LYS A 225 -11.19 9.42 -16.86
CA LYS A 225 -10.17 10.44 -16.76
C LYS A 225 -8.92 9.83 -16.13
N VAL A 226 -7.81 9.80 -16.84
CA VAL A 226 -6.55 9.22 -16.38
C VAL A 226 -5.60 10.31 -15.92
N ILE A 227 -5.00 10.12 -14.73
CA ILE A 227 -3.95 10.99 -14.22
C ILE A 227 -2.66 10.17 -14.14
N PRO A 228 -1.59 10.58 -14.85
CA PRO A 228 -0.27 9.97 -14.71
C PRO A 228 0.30 10.25 -13.31
N ILE A 229 0.57 9.19 -12.53
CA ILE A 229 1.20 9.30 -11.22
C ILE A 229 2.61 8.74 -11.31
N HIS A 230 3.63 9.59 -11.06
CA HIS A 230 5.02 9.18 -11.02
C HIS A 230 5.26 8.16 -9.90
N LYS A 231 5.93 7.06 -10.22
CA LYS A 231 6.22 5.98 -9.27
C LYS A 231 7.62 6.14 -8.66
N ASP A 232 8.63 6.09 -9.51
CA ASP A 232 10.06 6.13 -9.13
C ASP A 232 10.92 6.48 -10.36
N ASN A 233 12.22 6.63 -10.19
CA ASN A 233 13.22 6.93 -11.23
C ASN A 233 13.02 8.29 -11.93
N GLU A 234 13.47 8.42 -13.18
CA GLU A 234 13.43 9.66 -13.95
C GLU A 234 12.00 10.10 -14.27
N LYS A 235 11.71 11.39 -14.05
CA LYS A 235 10.36 11.96 -14.23
C LYS A 235 10.01 12.25 -15.69
N ASP A 236 10.95 12.21 -16.58
CA ASP A 236 10.77 12.45 -18.02
C ASP A 236 10.45 11.16 -18.81
N GLU A 237 10.54 10.00 -18.17
CA GLU A 237 10.27 8.69 -18.77
C GLU A 237 8.82 8.25 -18.55
N LEU A 238 8.07 7.99 -19.63
CA LEU A 238 6.66 7.57 -19.58
C LEU A 238 6.46 6.26 -18.81
N ASN A 239 7.42 5.34 -18.89
CA ASN A 239 7.35 4.05 -18.23
C ASN A 239 7.33 4.15 -16.69
N ASN A 240 7.83 5.25 -16.15
CA ASN A 240 7.87 5.50 -14.71
C ASN A 240 6.55 6.06 -14.14
N TYR A 241 5.48 6.08 -14.95
CA TYR A 241 4.16 6.54 -14.53
C TYR A 241 3.12 5.42 -14.53
N ARG A 242 2.16 5.54 -13.58
CA ARG A 242 0.96 4.69 -13.50
C ARG A 242 -0.26 5.45 -13.98
N PRO A 243 -1.13 4.86 -14.82
CA PRO A 243 -2.39 5.47 -15.25
C PRO A 243 -3.47 5.30 -14.19
N ILE A 244 -3.67 6.30 -13.33
CA ILE A 244 -4.74 6.23 -12.34
C ILE A 244 -6.06 6.72 -12.96
N SER A 245 -7.01 5.81 -13.12
CA SER A 245 -8.33 6.06 -13.70
C SER A 245 -9.30 6.64 -12.69
N ILE A 246 -9.84 7.81 -12.97
CA ILE A 246 -10.91 8.43 -12.20
C ILE A 246 -12.22 8.22 -12.97
N LEU A 247 -13.05 7.31 -12.48
CA LEU A 247 -14.35 6.96 -13.01
C LEU A 247 -15.46 7.76 -12.31
N SER A 248 -16.64 7.83 -12.94
CA SER A 248 -17.86 8.39 -12.35
C SER A 248 -18.17 7.78 -10.99
N ALA A 249 -18.67 8.60 -10.05
CA ALA A 249 -19.11 8.13 -8.76
C ALA A 249 -20.26 7.11 -8.85
N ILE A 250 -21.18 7.31 -9.79
CA ILE A 250 -22.33 6.43 -10.03
C ILE A 250 -21.87 5.08 -10.62
N SER A 251 -20.95 5.11 -11.59
CA SER A 251 -20.31 3.90 -12.12
C SER A 251 -19.70 3.05 -10.99
N LYS A 252 -18.99 3.69 -10.04
CA LYS A 252 -18.40 2.98 -8.90
C LYS A 252 -19.43 2.37 -7.96
N VAL A 253 -20.62 2.96 -7.83
CA VAL A 253 -21.71 2.33 -7.04
C VAL A 253 -22.17 1.04 -7.71
N MET A 254 -22.39 1.07 -9.04
CA MET A 254 -22.72 -0.13 -9.81
C MET A 254 -21.64 -1.20 -9.71
N GLU A 255 -20.38 -0.81 -9.91
CA GLU A 255 -19.25 -1.73 -9.76
C GLU A 255 -19.19 -2.35 -8.35
N ARG A 256 -19.53 -1.58 -7.30
CA ARG A 256 -19.55 -2.09 -5.91
C ARG A 256 -20.65 -3.14 -5.69
N LEU A 257 -21.81 -2.94 -6.27
CA LEU A 257 -22.92 -3.89 -6.20
C LEU A 257 -22.53 -5.24 -6.85
N VAL A 258 -21.95 -5.17 -8.05
CA VAL A 258 -21.48 -6.37 -8.77
C VAL A 258 -20.29 -7.01 -8.06
N TYR A 259 -19.34 -6.21 -7.58
CA TYR A 259 -18.21 -6.69 -6.79
C TYR A 259 -18.65 -7.49 -5.57
N ASN A 260 -19.62 -6.98 -4.80
CA ASN A 260 -20.08 -7.64 -3.59
C ASN A 260 -20.65 -9.03 -3.90
N GLN A 261 -21.48 -9.15 -4.94
CA GLN A 261 -22.07 -10.43 -5.34
C GLN A 261 -21.01 -11.42 -5.85
N LEU A 262 -20.13 -10.97 -6.75
CA LEU A 262 -19.07 -11.84 -7.31
C LEU A 262 -18.07 -12.26 -6.25
N TYR A 263 -17.63 -11.35 -5.38
CA TYR A 263 -16.67 -11.64 -4.32
C TYR A 263 -17.26 -12.62 -3.28
N GLU A 264 -18.53 -12.46 -2.92
CA GLU A 264 -19.24 -13.38 -2.03
C GLU A 264 -19.31 -14.79 -2.63
N TYR A 265 -19.68 -14.90 -3.91
CA TYR A 265 -19.71 -16.16 -4.64
C TYR A 265 -18.34 -16.85 -4.66
N LEU A 266 -17.30 -16.13 -5.09
CA LEU A 266 -15.93 -16.66 -5.15
C LEU A 266 -15.41 -17.10 -3.78
N SER A 267 -15.76 -16.34 -2.73
CA SER A 267 -15.32 -16.64 -1.37
C SER A 267 -16.07 -17.83 -0.76
N LYS A 268 -17.40 -17.90 -0.97
CA LYS A 268 -18.25 -19.00 -0.45
C LYS A 268 -17.88 -20.36 -1.05
N ASN A 269 -17.52 -20.37 -2.33
CA ASN A 269 -17.13 -21.58 -3.04
C ASN A 269 -15.62 -21.84 -3.02
N GLU A 270 -14.83 -21.09 -2.23
CA GLU A 270 -13.36 -21.21 -2.11
C GLU A 270 -12.61 -21.16 -3.45
N LEU A 271 -13.13 -20.42 -4.43
CA LEU A 271 -12.59 -20.35 -5.79
C LEU A 271 -11.33 -19.48 -5.91
N LEU A 272 -11.09 -18.59 -4.95
CA LEU A 272 -9.86 -17.79 -4.94
C LEU A 272 -8.71 -18.57 -4.30
N SER A 273 -7.59 -18.61 -5.01
CA SER A 273 -6.39 -19.32 -4.56
C SER A 273 -5.99 -18.93 -3.13
N LYS A 274 -5.65 -19.94 -2.32
CA LYS A 274 -5.14 -19.74 -0.94
C LYS A 274 -3.80 -19.00 -0.90
N CYS A 275 -3.04 -19.04 -2.00
CA CYS A 275 -1.77 -18.34 -2.14
C CYS A 275 -1.90 -16.83 -2.37
N GLN A 276 -3.10 -16.34 -2.71
CA GLN A 276 -3.36 -14.91 -2.97
C GLN A 276 -3.80 -14.17 -1.70
N SER A 277 -3.07 -13.13 -1.34
CA SER A 277 -3.36 -12.27 -0.18
C SER A 277 -3.78 -10.83 -0.56
N GLY A 278 -3.52 -10.40 -1.80
CA GLY A 278 -3.88 -9.07 -2.27
C GLY A 278 -5.39 -8.90 -2.45
N PHE A 279 -5.93 -7.74 -2.10
CA PHE A 279 -7.35 -7.38 -2.29
C PHE A 279 -8.38 -8.34 -1.68
N ARG A 280 -7.98 -9.13 -0.69
CA ARG A 280 -8.86 -10.09 0.02
C ARG A 280 -9.16 -9.64 1.44
N HIS A 281 -10.38 -9.95 1.91
CA HIS A 281 -10.77 -9.72 3.30
C HIS A 281 -9.92 -10.56 4.26
N SER A 282 -9.62 -10.01 5.43
CA SER A 282 -8.81 -10.64 6.48
C SER A 282 -7.36 -10.94 6.10
N HIS A 283 -6.91 -10.56 4.90
CA HIS A 283 -5.53 -10.65 4.44
C HIS A 283 -4.82 -9.30 4.54
N SER A 284 -3.51 -9.31 4.69
CA SER A 284 -2.67 -8.11 4.77
C SER A 284 -1.23 -8.42 4.35
N THR A 285 -0.43 -7.38 4.11
CA THR A 285 1.01 -7.54 3.90
C THR A 285 1.68 -8.26 5.06
N THR A 286 1.27 -7.99 6.30
CA THR A 286 1.77 -8.67 7.51
C THR A 286 1.47 -10.16 7.48
N THR A 287 0.24 -10.57 7.15
CA THR A 287 -0.13 -12.00 7.12
C THR A 287 0.63 -12.78 6.03
N SER A 288 0.80 -12.19 4.85
CA SER A 288 1.58 -12.79 3.76
C SER A 288 3.06 -12.94 4.12
N LEU A 289 3.65 -11.91 4.74
CA LEU A 289 5.05 -11.95 5.17
C LEU A 289 5.29 -12.89 6.35
N LEU A 290 4.33 -13.02 7.28
CA LEU A 290 4.40 -14.02 8.36
C LEU A 290 4.42 -15.44 7.81
N ASP A 291 3.59 -15.72 6.81
CA ASP A 291 3.57 -17.03 6.17
C ASP A 291 4.92 -17.35 5.51
N ALA A 292 5.47 -16.39 4.76
CA ALA A 292 6.76 -16.53 4.12
C ALA A 292 7.90 -16.76 5.14
N THR A 293 7.99 -15.89 6.15
CA THR A 293 9.08 -15.97 7.13
C THR A 293 8.97 -17.19 8.05
N ASN A 294 7.75 -17.62 8.39
CA ASN A 294 7.55 -18.86 9.15
C ASN A 294 8.08 -20.08 8.38
N GLU A 295 7.78 -20.18 7.07
CA GLU A 295 8.30 -21.26 6.23
C GLU A 295 9.82 -21.21 6.13
N TRP A 296 10.40 -20.04 5.87
CA TRP A 296 11.85 -19.89 5.75
C TRP A 296 12.58 -20.30 7.05
N TYR A 297 12.09 -19.84 8.20
CA TYR A 297 12.68 -20.25 9.49
C TYR A 297 12.50 -21.74 9.78
N ALA A 298 11.34 -22.32 9.44
CA ALA A 298 11.12 -23.75 9.62
C ALA A 298 12.05 -24.59 8.74
N ASN A 299 12.24 -24.19 7.48
CA ASN A 299 13.19 -24.84 6.58
C ASN A 299 14.62 -24.74 7.06
N MET A 300 15.04 -23.57 7.55
CA MET A 300 16.38 -23.38 8.14
C MET A 300 16.59 -24.23 9.39
N ASP A 301 15.57 -24.41 10.22
CA ASP A 301 15.61 -25.27 11.41
C ASP A 301 15.82 -26.75 11.07
N GLN A 302 15.34 -27.17 9.88
CA GLN A 302 15.54 -28.52 9.35
C GLN A 302 16.85 -28.68 8.56
N GLY A 303 17.64 -27.62 8.43
CA GLY A 303 18.89 -27.58 7.65
C GLY A 303 18.69 -27.42 6.15
N ASN A 304 17.50 -27.01 5.71
CA ASN A 304 17.23 -26.74 4.29
C ASN A 304 17.72 -25.32 3.92
N LEU A 305 18.10 -25.19 2.66
CA LEU A 305 18.27 -23.92 1.95
C LEU A 305 16.92 -23.50 1.38
N ASN A 306 16.58 -22.22 1.45
CA ASN A 306 15.47 -21.66 0.70
C ASN A 306 16.02 -20.89 -0.50
N SER A 307 15.44 -21.11 -1.68
CA SER A 307 15.57 -20.22 -2.83
C SER A 307 14.27 -19.46 -2.98
N VAL A 308 14.35 -18.14 -2.92
CA VAL A 308 13.18 -17.26 -3.06
C VAL A 308 13.34 -16.42 -4.32
N VAL A 309 12.42 -16.59 -5.27
CA VAL A 309 12.35 -15.78 -6.48
C VAL A 309 11.26 -14.73 -6.30
N PHE A 310 11.63 -13.45 -6.38
CA PHE A 310 10.73 -12.31 -6.39
C PHE A 310 10.40 -11.96 -7.83
N VAL A 311 9.19 -12.29 -8.26
CA VAL A 311 8.72 -12.14 -9.64
C VAL A 311 8.11 -10.74 -9.80
N ASP A 312 8.57 -9.97 -10.80
CA ASP A 312 8.02 -8.67 -11.17
C ASP A 312 7.33 -8.76 -12.54
N LEU A 313 6.03 -8.48 -12.58
CA LEU A 313 5.26 -8.45 -13.83
C LEU A 313 5.27 -7.03 -14.44
N SER A 314 5.47 -6.96 -15.76
CA SER A 314 5.45 -5.69 -16.48
C SER A 314 4.02 -5.18 -16.67
N LYS A 315 3.67 -4.05 -16.00
CA LYS A 315 2.35 -3.41 -16.20
C LYS A 315 1.16 -4.36 -16.06
N ALA A 316 1.19 -5.27 -15.09
CA ALA A 316 0.27 -6.39 -14.94
C ALA A 316 -1.23 -6.05 -15.10
N PHE A 317 -1.69 -4.93 -14.50
CA PHE A 317 -3.07 -4.48 -14.64
C PHE A 317 -3.41 -3.96 -16.04
N ASP A 318 -2.44 -3.43 -16.77
CA ASP A 318 -2.63 -2.82 -18.09
C ASP A 318 -2.52 -3.86 -19.22
N THR A 319 -2.06 -5.09 -18.92
CA THR A 319 -1.85 -6.17 -19.89
C THR A 319 -2.88 -7.28 -19.84
N VAL A 320 -3.88 -7.20 -18.95
CA VAL A 320 -4.94 -8.22 -18.84
C VAL A 320 -5.67 -8.38 -20.17
N ASN A 321 -5.59 -9.55 -20.80
CA ASN A 321 -6.28 -9.85 -22.05
C ASN A 321 -7.76 -10.10 -21.78
N HIS A 322 -8.65 -9.30 -22.39
CA HIS A 322 -10.09 -9.37 -22.15
C HIS A 322 -10.71 -10.70 -22.59
N SER A 323 -10.27 -11.28 -23.71
CA SER A 323 -10.77 -12.57 -24.19
C SER A 323 -10.43 -13.71 -23.22
N ILE A 324 -9.17 -13.77 -22.74
CA ILE A 324 -8.75 -14.76 -21.74
C ILE A 324 -9.50 -14.55 -20.44
N LEU A 325 -9.64 -13.30 -19.98
CA LEU A 325 -10.37 -12.98 -18.74
C LEU A 325 -11.85 -13.45 -18.82
N LEU A 326 -12.53 -13.19 -19.93
CA LEU A 326 -13.93 -13.61 -20.13
C LEU A 326 -14.05 -15.16 -20.13
N LYS A 327 -13.11 -15.85 -20.76
CA LYS A 327 -13.08 -17.32 -20.76
C LYS A 327 -12.81 -17.88 -19.34
N LYS A 328 -11.91 -17.24 -18.57
CA LYS A 328 -11.70 -17.60 -17.14
C LYS A 328 -12.94 -17.31 -16.30
N LEU A 329 -13.62 -16.18 -16.50
CA LEU A 329 -14.89 -15.91 -15.82
C LEU A 329 -15.95 -16.96 -16.14
N SER A 330 -16.08 -17.38 -17.41
CA SER A 330 -16.95 -18.49 -17.79
C SER A 330 -16.58 -19.79 -17.08
N HIS A 331 -15.28 -20.12 -17.02
CA HIS A 331 -14.78 -21.30 -16.31
C HIS A 331 -15.11 -21.27 -14.81
N TYR A 332 -15.03 -20.08 -14.18
CA TYR A 332 -15.45 -19.89 -12.78
C TYR A 332 -16.98 -19.81 -12.59
N GLY A 333 -17.76 -20.27 -13.56
CA GLY A 333 -19.19 -20.46 -13.44
C GLY A 333 -20.06 -19.25 -13.81
N LEU A 334 -19.52 -18.21 -14.42
CA LEU A 334 -20.31 -17.09 -14.93
C LEU A 334 -20.86 -17.43 -16.31
N HIS A 335 -22.17 -17.44 -16.46
CA HIS A 335 -22.84 -17.83 -17.68
C HIS A 335 -23.83 -16.77 -18.19
N ALA A 336 -24.25 -16.94 -19.43
CA ALA A 336 -25.32 -16.18 -20.08
C ALA A 336 -25.21 -14.65 -19.86
N GLU A 337 -26.27 -14.04 -19.34
CA GLU A 337 -26.39 -12.59 -19.17
C GLU A 337 -25.31 -11.98 -18.27
N THR A 338 -24.83 -12.74 -17.28
CA THR A 338 -23.73 -12.31 -16.42
C THR A 338 -22.43 -12.14 -17.21
N LEU A 339 -22.09 -13.12 -18.04
CA LEU A 339 -20.89 -13.06 -18.87
C LEU A 339 -21.01 -11.96 -19.94
N LYS A 340 -22.21 -11.78 -20.52
CA LYS A 340 -22.53 -10.68 -21.45
C LYS A 340 -22.32 -9.32 -20.76
N TRP A 341 -22.74 -9.16 -19.51
CA TRP A 341 -22.52 -7.93 -18.76
C TRP A 341 -21.03 -7.63 -18.57
N PHE A 342 -20.20 -8.63 -18.17
CA PHE A 342 -18.75 -8.45 -18.03
C PHE A 342 -18.07 -8.16 -19.37
N ASN A 343 -18.52 -8.79 -20.46
CA ASN A 343 -18.04 -8.46 -21.80
C ASN A 343 -18.35 -6.99 -22.14
N SER A 344 -19.60 -6.56 -21.90
CA SER A 344 -20.00 -5.16 -22.10
C SER A 344 -19.21 -4.21 -21.20
N TYR A 345 -18.93 -4.59 -19.94
CA TYR A 345 -18.12 -3.78 -19.00
C TYR A 345 -16.70 -3.55 -19.51
N LEU A 346 -16.08 -4.56 -20.15
CA LEU A 346 -14.69 -4.50 -20.65
C LEU A 346 -14.60 -3.86 -22.04
N ALA A 347 -15.59 -4.09 -22.90
CA ALA A 347 -15.58 -3.63 -24.28
C ALA A 347 -15.80 -2.12 -24.41
N GLU A 348 -15.24 -1.52 -25.47
CA GLU A 348 -15.44 -0.12 -25.86
C GLU A 348 -15.10 0.92 -24.78
N ARG A 349 -14.25 0.55 -23.84
CA ARG A 349 -13.79 1.51 -22.85
C ARG A 349 -12.88 2.55 -23.48
N ARG A 350 -13.03 3.80 -23.02
CA ARG A 350 -12.23 4.92 -23.51
C ARG A 350 -11.57 5.63 -22.34
N GLN A 351 -10.45 6.28 -22.63
CA GLN A 351 -9.79 7.12 -21.64
C GLN A 351 -9.27 8.42 -22.23
N GLN A 352 -9.13 9.42 -21.38
CA GLN A 352 -8.50 10.70 -21.66
C GLN A 352 -7.50 11.02 -20.56
N SER A 353 -6.26 11.33 -20.91
CA SER A 353 -5.23 11.67 -19.95
C SER A 353 -5.25 13.17 -19.63
N LEU A 354 -5.21 13.50 -18.33
CA LEU A 354 -5.15 14.87 -17.83
C LEU A 354 -3.74 15.18 -17.34
N VAL A 355 -3.04 16.10 -18.00
CA VAL A 355 -1.69 16.53 -17.65
C VAL A 355 -1.65 18.05 -17.56
N ASN A 356 -1.20 18.60 -16.43
CA ASN A 356 -1.04 20.05 -16.20
C ASN A 356 -2.26 20.90 -16.58
N GLY A 357 -3.48 20.33 -16.46
CA GLY A 357 -4.75 20.99 -16.78
C GLY A 357 -5.27 20.76 -18.20
N TYR A 358 -4.50 20.12 -19.08
CA TYR A 358 -4.92 19.75 -20.43
C TYR A 358 -5.41 18.31 -20.50
N LEU A 359 -6.54 18.11 -21.15
CA LEU A 359 -7.20 16.82 -21.35
C LEU A 359 -6.97 16.36 -22.79
N SER A 360 -6.45 15.16 -22.96
CA SER A 360 -6.19 14.58 -24.29
C SER A 360 -7.49 14.23 -25.04
N SER A 361 -7.36 13.89 -26.31
CA SER A 361 -8.39 13.19 -27.08
C SER A 361 -8.79 11.86 -26.42
N ALA A 362 -10.02 11.37 -26.69
CA ALA A 362 -10.48 10.08 -26.19
C ALA A 362 -9.89 8.94 -27.03
N LYS A 363 -9.23 7.96 -26.37
CA LYS A 363 -8.70 6.75 -27.03
C LYS A 363 -9.32 5.51 -26.42
N THR A 364 -9.55 4.50 -27.28
CA THR A 364 -10.11 3.21 -26.87
C THR A 364 -9.04 2.34 -26.25
N ILE A 365 -9.41 1.59 -25.19
CA ILE A 365 -8.59 0.61 -24.49
C ILE A 365 -8.97 -0.78 -25.00
N LYS A 366 -8.01 -1.59 -25.43
CA LYS A 366 -8.24 -2.95 -25.95
C LYS A 366 -7.94 -4.05 -24.92
N CYS A 367 -7.09 -3.77 -23.97
CA CYS A 367 -6.68 -4.71 -22.91
C CYS A 367 -6.50 -3.96 -21.58
N GLY A 368 -6.31 -4.72 -20.51
CA GLY A 368 -6.15 -4.19 -19.16
C GLY A 368 -7.46 -3.92 -18.42
N VAL A 369 -7.33 -3.71 -17.11
CA VAL A 369 -8.42 -3.32 -16.22
C VAL A 369 -8.13 -1.96 -15.61
N PRO A 370 -9.11 -1.04 -15.48
CA PRO A 370 -8.85 0.33 -15.05
C PRO A 370 -8.25 0.39 -13.64
N GLN A 371 -7.04 0.93 -13.50
CA GLN A 371 -6.40 1.17 -12.21
C GLN A 371 -7.13 2.29 -11.45
N GLY A 372 -8.12 1.94 -10.64
CA GLY A 372 -8.98 2.88 -9.90
C GLY A 372 -10.47 2.56 -10.00
N SER A 373 -10.85 1.52 -10.74
CA SER A 373 -12.16 0.88 -10.68
C SER A 373 -12.29 0.02 -9.41
N ILE A 374 -13.49 -0.38 -9.08
CA ILE A 374 -13.76 -1.28 -7.94
C ILE A 374 -13.65 -2.74 -8.38
N LEU A 375 -14.07 -3.05 -9.59
CA LEU A 375 -13.99 -4.41 -10.15
C LEU A 375 -12.58 -4.77 -10.63
N GLY A 376 -11.79 -3.82 -11.11
CA GLY A 376 -10.47 -4.09 -11.68
C GLY A 376 -9.57 -4.99 -10.82
N PRO A 377 -9.39 -4.70 -9.53
CA PRO A 377 -8.60 -5.57 -8.64
C PRO A 377 -9.13 -7.01 -8.58
N LEU A 378 -10.44 -7.21 -8.47
CA LEU A 378 -11.03 -8.55 -8.41
C LEU A 378 -10.87 -9.31 -9.73
N LEU A 379 -11.08 -8.63 -10.85
CA LEU A 379 -10.89 -9.21 -12.19
C LEU A 379 -9.42 -9.60 -12.42
N PHE A 380 -8.48 -8.80 -11.92
CA PHE A 380 -7.07 -9.14 -11.95
C PHE A 380 -6.77 -10.38 -11.08
N LEU A 381 -7.34 -10.48 -9.87
CA LEU A 381 -7.19 -11.68 -9.03
C LEU A 381 -7.69 -12.93 -9.76
N ILE A 382 -8.85 -12.86 -10.42
CA ILE A 382 -9.41 -13.99 -11.19
C ILE A 382 -8.47 -14.33 -12.36
N TYR A 383 -7.89 -13.34 -13.00
CA TYR A 383 -6.98 -13.54 -14.13
C TYR A 383 -5.73 -14.33 -13.79
N ILE A 384 -5.14 -14.08 -12.61
CA ILE A 384 -3.90 -14.75 -12.15
C ILE A 384 -4.13 -15.89 -11.17
N ASN A 385 -5.40 -16.25 -10.92
CA ASN A 385 -5.79 -17.18 -9.85
C ASN A 385 -5.19 -18.58 -9.99
N ASP A 386 -4.93 -19.01 -11.20
CA ASP A 386 -4.42 -20.32 -11.59
C ASP A 386 -2.87 -20.39 -11.65
N LEU A 387 -2.15 -19.29 -11.42
CA LEU A 387 -0.68 -19.28 -11.39
C LEU A 387 -0.09 -20.38 -10.48
N PRO A 388 -0.59 -20.62 -9.26
CA PRO A 388 -0.04 -21.69 -8.41
C PRO A 388 -0.09 -23.08 -9.02
N ASN A 389 -1.01 -23.33 -9.95
CA ASN A 389 -1.21 -24.65 -10.54
C ASN A 389 -0.10 -25.05 -11.52
N CYS A 390 0.72 -24.11 -11.99
CA CYS A 390 1.85 -24.42 -12.85
C CYS A 390 3.09 -24.90 -12.08
N LEU A 391 3.15 -24.67 -10.75
CA LEU A 391 4.32 -24.98 -9.93
C LEU A 391 4.22 -26.39 -9.33
N LYS A 392 5.33 -27.13 -9.31
CA LYS A 392 5.40 -28.51 -8.83
C LYS A 392 6.19 -28.66 -7.52
N HIS A 393 7.21 -27.85 -7.34
CA HIS A 393 8.18 -27.98 -6.24
C HIS A 393 8.20 -26.77 -5.30
N SER A 394 7.53 -25.72 -5.68
CA SER A 394 7.64 -24.41 -5.05
C SER A 394 6.32 -23.94 -4.47
N ASN A 395 6.39 -23.18 -3.38
CA ASN A 395 5.25 -22.54 -2.74
C ASN A 395 5.16 -21.06 -3.17
N PRO A 396 4.17 -20.68 -3.98
CA PRO A 396 3.98 -19.28 -4.37
C PRO A 396 3.24 -18.50 -3.28
N ARG A 397 3.57 -17.23 -3.15
CA ARG A 397 2.81 -16.24 -2.37
C ARG A 397 2.58 -15.02 -3.22
N MET A 398 1.32 -14.71 -3.43
CA MET A 398 0.88 -13.59 -4.27
C MET A 398 0.26 -12.50 -3.40
N PHE A 399 0.61 -11.27 -3.68
CA PHE A 399 -0.05 -10.08 -3.13
C PHE A 399 -0.36 -9.13 -4.29
N ALA A 400 -1.50 -9.33 -4.93
CA ALA A 400 -1.84 -8.80 -6.24
C ALA A 400 -0.80 -9.29 -7.29
N ASP A 401 -0.09 -8.37 -7.93
CA ASP A 401 0.98 -8.63 -8.90
C ASP A 401 2.32 -8.99 -8.26
N ASP A 402 2.57 -8.56 -7.01
CA ASP A 402 3.77 -8.94 -6.26
C ASP A 402 3.73 -10.44 -5.93
N THR A 403 4.60 -11.23 -6.53
CA THR A 403 4.66 -12.68 -6.32
C THR A 403 6.05 -13.09 -5.85
N ASN A 404 6.12 -13.89 -4.79
CA ASN A 404 7.34 -14.60 -4.43
C ASN A 404 7.12 -16.12 -4.47
N ILE A 405 8.11 -16.84 -4.93
CA ILE A 405 8.10 -18.29 -5.10
C ILE A 405 9.22 -18.85 -4.24
N THR A 406 8.89 -19.69 -3.27
CA THR A 406 9.85 -20.31 -2.35
C THR A 406 10.00 -21.79 -2.69
N THR A 407 11.25 -22.21 -2.94
CA THR A 407 11.64 -23.61 -3.09
C THR A 407 12.64 -23.95 -1.98
N SER A 408 12.59 -25.15 -1.43
CA SER A 408 13.54 -25.55 -0.39
C SER A 408 14.12 -26.94 -0.62
N SER A 409 15.40 -27.14 -0.27
CA SER A 409 16.09 -28.42 -0.33
C SER A 409 17.34 -28.41 0.55
N LYS A 410 17.79 -29.58 0.99
CA LYS A 410 19.11 -29.76 1.64
C LYS A 410 20.26 -29.72 0.63
N SER A 411 20.00 -30.15 -0.60
CA SER A 411 20.99 -30.16 -1.69
C SER A 411 20.80 -28.94 -2.59
N ILE A 412 21.88 -28.18 -2.80
CA ILE A 412 21.89 -27.02 -3.70
C ILE A 412 21.61 -27.43 -5.15
N THR A 413 22.13 -28.57 -5.61
CA THR A 413 21.90 -29.07 -6.97
C THR A 413 20.43 -29.37 -7.22
N LYS A 414 19.79 -30.10 -6.29
CA LYS A 414 18.34 -30.36 -6.38
C LYS A 414 17.52 -29.08 -6.28
N LEU A 415 17.95 -28.14 -5.42
CA LEU A 415 17.28 -26.86 -5.26
C LEU A 415 17.25 -26.07 -6.58
N VAL A 416 18.42 -25.97 -7.23
CA VAL A 416 18.53 -25.27 -8.53
C VAL A 416 17.69 -25.96 -9.61
N GLN A 417 17.73 -27.31 -9.67
CA GLN A 417 16.90 -28.06 -10.61
C GLN A 417 15.41 -27.80 -10.40
N PHE A 418 14.92 -27.87 -9.17
CA PHE A 418 13.50 -27.63 -8.84
C PHE A 418 13.07 -26.22 -9.18
N VAL A 419 13.90 -25.22 -8.83
CA VAL A 419 13.61 -23.82 -9.15
C VAL A 419 13.53 -23.60 -10.65
N ASN A 420 14.52 -24.09 -11.43
CA ASN A 420 14.52 -23.92 -12.88
C ASN A 420 13.30 -24.61 -13.52
N THR A 421 12.97 -25.84 -13.10
CA THR A 421 11.76 -26.54 -13.59
C THR A 421 10.49 -25.72 -13.35
N ASP A 422 10.33 -25.16 -12.16
CA ASP A 422 9.13 -24.36 -11.83
C ASP A 422 9.13 -23.01 -12.52
N LEU A 423 10.30 -22.43 -12.77
CA LEU A 423 10.40 -21.19 -13.55
C LEU A 423 10.11 -21.40 -15.03
N ASP A 424 10.46 -22.53 -15.59
CA ASP A 424 10.07 -22.91 -16.96
C ASP A 424 8.55 -23.08 -17.05
N ASN A 425 7.93 -23.78 -16.09
CA ASN A 425 6.47 -23.90 -16.00
C ASN A 425 5.78 -22.53 -15.81
N LEU A 426 6.38 -21.63 -15.02
CA LEU A 426 5.89 -20.27 -14.84
C LEU A 426 5.97 -19.47 -16.15
N ASN A 427 7.05 -19.63 -16.90
CA ASN A 427 7.20 -18.99 -18.20
C ASN A 427 6.11 -19.44 -19.17
N ASP A 428 5.86 -20.76 -19.25
CA ASP A 428 4.76 -21.29 -20.07
C ASP A 428 3.40 -20.70 -19.66
N TRP A 429 3.14 -20.62 -18.34
CA TRP A 429 1.92 -20.01 -17.82
C TRP A 429 1.80 -18.52 -18.19
N LEU A 430 2.91 -17.76 -18.09
CA LEU A 430 2.95 -16.34 -18.45
C LEU A 430 2.64 -16.14 -19.94
N LEU A 431 3.24 -16.94 -20.82
CA LEU A 431 2.99 -16.89 -22.26
C LEU A 431 1.54 -17.24 -22.59
N ALA A 432 1.01 -18.33 -22.02
CA ALA A 432 -0.39 -18.75 -22.21
C ALA A 432 -1.39 -17.69 -21.75
N ASN A 433 -1.03 -16.89 -20.75
CA ASN A 433 -1.86 -15.79 -20.23
C ASN A 433 -1.50 -14.41 -20.81
N LYS A 434 -0.61 -14.34 -21.82
CA LYS A 434 -0.18 -13.07 -22.43
C LYS A 434 0.31 -12.02 -21.42
N LEU A 435 1.00 -12.48 -20.36
CA LEU A 435 1.60 -11.62 -19.36
C LEU A 435 3.11 -11.50 -19.57
N SER A 436 3.62 -10.28 -19.53
CA SER A 436 5.06 -10.02 -19.72
C SER A 436 5.79 -9.97 -18.38
N LEU A 437 6.88 -10.72 -18.29
CA LEU A 437 7.78 -10.69 -17.17
C LEU A 437 8.76 -9.51 -17.27
N ASN A 438 9.09 -8.91 -16.15
CA ASN A 438 10.20 -7.97 -16.03
C ASN A 438 11.44 -8.68 -15.51
N VAL A 439 12.19 -9.35 -16.39
CA VAL A 439 13.37 -10.14 -16.01
C VAL A 439 14.41 -9.29 -15.28
N THR A 440 14.58 -8.02 -15.64
CA THR A 440 15.59 -7.13 -15.02
C THR A 440 15.27 -6.75 -13.57
N LYS A 441 13.98 -6.80 -13.18
CA LYS A 441 13.52 -6.55 -11.81
C LYS A 441 13.21 -7.83 -11.05
N THR A 442 13.11 -8.97 -11.73
CA THR A 442 12.97 -10.26 -11.07
C THR A 442 14.30 -10.63 -10.42
N GLU A 443 14.26 -10.93 -9.14
CA GLU A 443 15.44 -11.19 -8.31
C GLU A 443 15.33 -12.56 -7.63
N GLN A 444 16.47 -13.21 -7.43
CA GLN A 444 16.57 -14.45 -6.66
C GLN A 444 17.44 -14.24 -5.43
N MET A 445 17.04 -14.81 -4.30
CA MET A 445 17.79 -14.78 -3.06
C MET A 445 17.81 -16.17 -2.41
N TYR A 446 18.98 -16.63 -1.98
CA TYR A 446 19.08 -17.78 -1.09
C TYR A 446 18.94 -17.32 0.34
N ILE A 447 18.05 -17.97 1.12
CA ILE A 447 17.88 -17.70 2.54
C ILE A 447 18.27 -18.95 3.32
N ALA A 448 19.35 -18.85 4.13
CA ALA A 448 19.88 -19.97 4.87
C ALA A 448 20.81 -19.51 6.02
N SER A 449 21.39 -20.50 6.76
CA SER A 449 22.43 -20.24 7.72
C SER A 449 23.73 -19.80 7.05
N ASP A 450 24.60 -19.08 7.77
CA ASP A 450 25.92 -18.65 7.24
C ASP A 450 26.75 -19.82 6.68
N ASN A 451 26.78 -20.95 7.40
CA ASN A 451 27.49 -22.14 6.98
C ASN A 451 26.95 -22.70 5.66
N SER A 452 25.63 -22.60 5.43
CA SER A 452 24.99 -23.06 4.19
C SER A 452 25.19 -22.06 3.06
N LEU A 453 25.10 -20.76 3.33
CA LEU A 453 25.32 -19.70 2.32
C LEU A 453 26.75 -19.73 1.78
N ASN A 454 27.73 -19.98 2.64
CA ASN A 454 29.16 -20.07 2.23
C ASN A 454 29.49 -21.29 1.37
N LYS A 455 28.61 -22.30 1.32
CA LYS A 455 28.75 -23.49 0.45
C LYS A 455 28.13 -23.31 -0.93
N ILE A 456 27.39 -22.22 -1.16
CA ILE A 456 26.74 -21.98 -2.45
C ILE A 456 27.77 -21.43 -3.42
N SER A 457 28.13 -22.23 -4.42
CA SER A 457 29.03 -21.82 -5.49
C SER A 457 28.35 -20.82 -6.44
N ASP A 458 29.14 -20.01 -7.14
CA ASP A 458 28.65 -19.08 -8.18
C ASP A 458 28.05 -19.81 -9.41
N LEU A 459 28.28 -21.12 -9.55
CA LEU A 459 27.71 -21.96 -10.59
C LEU A 459 26.23 -22.33 -10.37
N ALA A 460 25.66 -22.05 -9.18
CA ALA A 460 24.25 -22.27 -8.89
C ALA A 460 23.37 -21.19 -9.53
N THR A 461 23.35 -21.16 -10.88
CA THR A 461 22.61 -20.15 -11.64
C THR A 461 21.16 -20.56 -11.85
N ILE A 462 20.26 -19.57 -11.73
CA ILE A 462 18.83 -19.72 -11.96
C ILE A 462 18.44 -18.92 -13.21
N HIS A 463 17.65 -19.57 -14.07
CA HIS A 463 17.24 -19.00 -15.35
C HIS A 463 15.72 -18.88 -15.43
N LEU A 464 15.25 -17.88 -16.16
CA LEU A 464 13.84 -17.70 -16.51
C LEU A 464 13.78 -17.14 -17.94
N ALA A 465 13.00 -17.77 -18.80
CA ALA A 465 12.93 -17.43 -20.22
C ALA A 465 14.33 -17.36 -20.88
N ASN A 466 15.17 -18.35 -20.62
CA ASN A 466 16.57 -18.45 -21.10
C ASN A 466 17.49 -17.28 -20.67
N LYS A 467 17.08 -16.47 -19.69
CA LYS A 467 17.91 -15.40 -19.12
C LYS A 467 18.23 -15.70 -17.67
N GLN A 468 19.48 -15.49 -17.28
CA GLN A 468 19.89 -15.63 -15.89
C GLN A 468 19.23 -14.57 -15.02
N ILE A 469 18.61 -14.99 -13.93
CA ILE A 469 18.04 -14.10 -12.91
C ILE A 469 19.16 -13.60 -12.00
N ARG A 470 19.09 -12.31 -11.64
CA ARG A 470 20.06 -11.69 -10.75
C ARG A 470 19.94 -12.24 -9.34
N ARG A 471 21.01 -12.85 -8.82
CA ARG A 471 21.13 -13.19 -7.41
C ARG A 471 21.38 -11.94 -6.58
N VAL A 472 20.63 -11.79 -5.48
CA VAL A 472 20.76 -10.67 -4.57
C VAL A 472 20.90 -11.15 -3.12
N LYS A 473 21.63 -10.39 -2.29
CA LYS A 473 21.76 -10.67 -0.84
C LYS A 473 20.63 -10.03 -0.03
N LYS A 474 19.88 -9.10 -0.62
CA LYS A 474 18.73 -8.44 -0.02
C LYS A 474 17.76 -8.01 -1.09
N SER A 475 16.48 -8.10 -0.80
CA SER A 475 15.38 -7.63 -1.66
C SER A 475 14.30 -6.94 -0.86
N LYS A 476 13.51 -6.09 -1.52
CA LYS A 476 12.37 -5.40 -0.91
C LYS A 476 11.08 -6.08 -1.32
N SER A 477 10.37 -6.68 -0.37
CA SER A 477 9.06 -7.29 -0.59
C SER A 477 8.03 -6.66 0.34
N LEU A 478 6.87 -6.29 -0.21
CA LEU A 478 5.73 -5.72 0.52
C LEU A 478 6.13 -4.62 1.53
N GLY A 479 7.09 -3.78 1.15
CA GLY A 479 7.52 -2.62 1.96
C GLY A 479 8.57 -2.89 3.03
N ILE A 480 8.97 -4.14 3.27
CA ILE A 480 10.10 -4.49 4.14
C ILE A 480 11.33 -4.93 3.32
N THR A 481 12.52 -4.71 3.88
CA THR A 481 13.77 -5.21 3.29
C THR A 481 14.12 -6.52 3.98
N ILE A 482 14.27 -7.57 3.19
CA ILE A 482 14.60 -8.92 3.62
C ILE A 482 16.04 -9.19 3.18
N ASP A 483 16.86 -9.77 4.04
CA ASP A 483 18.22 -10.20 3.75
C ASP A 483 18.35 -11.73 3.82
N GLU A 484 19.39 -12.28 3.19
CA GLU A 484 19.65 -13.72 3.06
C GLU A 484 19.80 -14.46 4.41
N ARG A 485 19.98 -13.73 5.52
CA ARG A 485 20.13 -14.27 6.89
C ARG A 485 18.92 -14.01 7.78
N LEU A 486 17.94 -13.25 7.29
CA LEU A 486 16.81 -12.72 8.08
C LEU A 486 17.29 -11.97 9.33
N SER A 487 18.37 -11.19 9.18
CA SER A 487 18.99 -10.41 10.27
C SER A 487 18.26 -9.10 10.55
N TRP A 488 17.47 -8.62 9.58
CA TRP A 488 16.71 -7.36 9.59
C TRP A 488 17.55 -6.10 9.68
N THR A 489 18.87 -6.18 9.59
CA THR A 489 19.79 -5.04 9.78
C THR A 489 19.50 -3.90 8.80
N ASP A 490 19.44 -4.20 7.49
CA ASP A 490 19.13 -3.21 6.46
C ASP A 490 17.73 -2.59 6.63
N HIS A 491 16.74 -3.40 7.04
CA HIS A 491 15.39 -2.91 7.32
C HIS A 491 15.38 -1.91 8.48
N ILE A 492 16.02 -2.26 9.60
CA ILE A 492 16.11 -1.40 10.79
C ILE A 492 16.89 -0.12 10.49
N ASP A 493 17.91 -0.16 9.64
CA ASP A 493 18.63 1.02 9.18
C ASP A 493 17.71 1.97 8.39
N MET A 494 16.91 1.42 7.48
CA MET A 494 15.94 2.20 6.72
C MET A 494 14.86 2.81 7.62
N VAL A 495 14.28 2.04 8.54
CA VAL A 495 13.30 2.52 9.53
C VAL A 495 13.91 3.61 10.40
N SER A 496 15.13 3.40 10.90
CA SER A 496 15.84 4.37 11.75
C SER A 496 16.05 5.71 11.05
N LYS A 497 16.43 5.69 9.76
CA LYS A 497 16.59 6.91 8.93
C LYS A 497 15.26 7.65 8.76
N LYS A 498 14.18 6.93 8.43
CA LYS A 498 12.84 7.52 8.28
C LYS A 498 12.31 8.11 9.58
N VAL A 499 12.45 7.39 10.70
CA VAL A 499 12.04 7.85 12.03
C VAL A 499 12.85 9.09 12.44
N SER A 500 14.17 9.11 12.24
CA SER A 500 15.02 10.26 12.57
C SER A 500 14.61 11.50 11.78
N SER A 501 14.30 11.37 10.49
CA SER A 501 13.80 12.46 9.65
C SER A 501 12.45 12.98 10.14
N ALA A 502 11.51 12.08 10.51
CA ALA A 502 10.20 12.45 11.02
C ALA A 502 10.29 13.16 12.39
N ILE A 503 11.21 12.73 13.28
CA ILE A 503 11.49 13.42 14.55
C ILE A 503 12.08 14.82 14.29
N GLY A 504 12.95 14.97 13.29
CA GLY A 504 13.45 16.29 12.87
C GLY A 504 12.32 17.23 12.48
N GLY A 505 11.38 16.76 11.67
CA GLY A 505 10.18 17.52 11.31
C GLY A 505 9.29 17.87 12.52
N LEU A 506 9.07 16.91 13.43
CA LEU A 506 8.31 17.16 14.67
C LEU A 506 8.96 18.26 15.52
N ARG A 507 10.30 18.27 15.64
CA ARG A 507 11.04 19.30 16.37
C ARG A 507 10.87 20.69 15.76
N GLN A 508 10.84 20.79 14.43
CA GLN A 508 10.65 22.08 13.74
C GLN A 508 9.29 22.72 14.03
N VAL A 509 8.24 21.90 14.15
CA VAL A 509 6.88 22.40 14.42
C VAL A 509 6.55 22.50 15.90
N ARG A 510 7.33 21.88 16.77
CA ARG A 510 7.00 21.70 18.20
C ARG A 510 6.79 23.01 18.96
N SER A 511 7.51 24.06 18.63
CA SER A 511 7.36 25.38 19.27
C SER A 511 6.04 26.10 18.93
N PHE A 512 5.33 25.64 17.90
CA PHE A 512 4.10 26.26 17.39
C PHE A 512 2.83 25.52 17.82
N ILE A 513 2.94 24.29 18.36
CA ILE A 513 1.84 23.37 18.65
C ILE A 513 1.80 22.98 20.13
N ASN A 514 0.61 22.62 20.61
CA ASN A 514 0.44 22.03 21.94
C ASN A 514 0.92 20.58 22.00
N LYS A 515 0.93 20.00 23.20
CA LYS A 515 1.39 18.61 23.44
C LYS A 515 0.49 17.59 22.74
N GLU A 516 -0.82 17.78 22.74
CA GLU A 516 -1.82 16.89 22.13
C GLU A 516 -1.66 16.83 20.61
N THR A 517 -1.44 17.99 19.97
CA THR A 517 -1.13 18.03 18.53
C THR A 517 0.20 17.33 18.21
N ALA A 518 1.21 17.49 19.06
CA ALA A 518 2.50 16.81 18.89
C ALA A 518 2.35 15.29 19.03
N ILE A 519 1.52 14.79 19.95
CA ILE A 519 1.17 13.37 20.08
C ILE A 519 0.43 12.88 18.82
N THR A 520 -0.50 13.66 18.29
CA THR A 520 -1.22 13.34 17.05
C THR A 520 -0.26 13.20 15.86
N ILE A 521 0.72 14.10 15.74
CA ILE A 521 1.77 14.01 14.70
C ILE A 521 2.63 12.74 14.88
N TYR A 522 3.02 12.44 16.11
CA TYR A 522 3.77 11.22 16.41
C TYR A 522 2.97 9.97 16.01
N ASN A 523 1.71 9.87 16.44
CA ASN A 523 0.84 8.74 16.15
C ASN A 523 0.59 8.55 14.63
N SER A 524 0.63 9.64 13.86
CA SER A 524 0.35 9.60 12.42
C SER A 524 1.58 9.42 11.54
N LEU A 525 2.75 9.95 11.94
CA LEU A 525 3.95 9.99 11.09
C LEU A 525 5.13 9.16 11.60
N ILE A 526 5.23 8.93 12.89
CA ILE A 526 6.38 8.27 13.52
C ILE A 526 6.03 6.86 13.94
N GLN A 527 4.97 6.71 14.72
CA GLN A 527 4.54 5.43 15.25
C GLN A 527 4.27 4.36 14.17
N PRO A 528 3.61 4.68 13.03
CA PRO A 528 3.39 3.69 11.98
C PRO A 528 4.68 3.13 11.37
N LEU A 529 5.80 3.86 11.46
CA LEU A 529 7.10 3.37 11.00
C LEU A 529 7.67 2.28 11.91
N PHE A 530 7.31 2.29 13.21
CA PHE A 530 7.65 1.23 14.15
C PHE A 530 6.70 0.04 14.07
N ASP A 531 5.43 0.28 13.70
CA ASP A 531 4.36 -0.71 13.76
C ASP A 531 4.19 -1.51 12.46
N TYR A 532 4.69 -1.00 11.32
CA TYR A 532 4.50 -1.66 10.03
C TYR A 532 5.19 -3.02 9.97
N CYS A 533 4.40 -4.09 9.91
CA CYS A 533 4.86 -5.48 9.91
C CYS A 533 5.80 -5.81 11.08
N ASP A 534 5.68 -5.13 12.23
CA ASP A 534 6.60 -5.21 13.37
C ASP A 534 6.77 -6.64 13.92
N ILE A 535 5.74 -7.45 13.84
CA ILE A 535 5.76 -8.86 14.28
C ILE A 535 6.50 -9.80 13.30
N VAL A 536 6.73 -9.36 12.06
CA VAL A 536 7.50 -10.13 11.06
C VAL A 536 9.00 -10.03 11.36
N TRP A 537 9.46 -8.83 11.68
CA TRP A 537 10.87 -8.53 11.95
C TRP A 537 11.20 -8.40 13.43
N ASP A 538 10.36 -8.95 14.33
CA ASP A 538 10.56 -8.86 15.80
C ASP A 538 11.71 -9.72 16.33
N SER A 539 12.26 -10.63 15.53
CA SER A 539 13.45 -11.42 15.87
C SER A 539 14.75 -10.58 15.86
N LEU A 540 14.66 -9.35 16.34
CA LEU A 540 15.75 -8.37 16.39
C LEU A 540 16.86 -8.78 17.36
N GLY A 541 18.10 -8.45 17.00
CA GLY A 541 19.20 -8.43 17.96
C GLY A 541 18.99 -7.32 19.03
N ALA A 542 19.51 -7.55 20.23
CA ALA A 542 19.38 -6.62 21.36
C ALA A 542 19.84 -5.18 21.02
N SER A 543 20.92 -5.04 20.24
CA SER A 543 21.43 -3.74 19.77
C SER A 543 20.45 -2.99 18.89
N GLN A 544 19.80 -3.70 17.97
CA GLN A 544 18.79 -3.14 17.07
C GLN A 544 17.53 -2.71 17.83
N ALA A 545 17.03 -3.55 18.73
CA ALA A 545 15.90 -3.23 19.61
C ALA A 545 16.19 -1.99 20.47
N LYS A 546 17.38 -1.93 21.09
CA LYS A 546 17.83 -0.77 21.87
C LYS A 546 17.93 0.50 21.02
N ARG A 547 18.39 0.38 19.77
CA ARG A 547 18.47 1.51 18.82
C ARG A 547 17.09 2.09 18.52
N LEU A 548 16.12 1.24 18.19
CA LEU A 548 14.73 1.68 17.93
C LEU A 548 14.11 2.32 19.17
N GLN A 549 14.32 1.71 20.36
CA GLN A 549 13.83 2.27 21.62
C GLN A 549 14.44 3.65 21.92
N LYS A 550 15.74 3.85 21.64
CA LYS A 550 16.38 5.17 21.76
C LYS A 550 15.72 6.22 20.85
N LEU A 551 15.36 5.84 19.63
CA LEU A 551 14.65 6.74 18.70
C LEU A 551 13.24 7.07 19.21
N ASN A 552 12.51 6.10 19.76
CA ASN A 552 11.20 6.33 20.36
C ASN A 552 11.29 7.29 21.57
N ASN A 553 12.27 7.07 22.46
CA ASN A 553 12.53 7.97 23.59
C ASN A 553 12.91 9.40 23.13
N ARG A 554 13.67 9.52 22.02
CA ARG A 554 14.00 10.83 21.40
C ARG A 554 12.76 11.54 20.86
N ALA A 555 11.80 10.82 20.30
CA ALA A 555 10.50 11.38 19.91
C ALA A 555 9.71 11.87 21.11
N GLY A 556 9.66 11.09 22.20
CA GLY A 556 9.03 11.49 23.46
C GLY A 556 9.63 12.76 24.06
N ARG A 557 10.97 12.88 24.08
CA ARG A 557 11.65 14.12 24.50
C ARG A 557 11.25 15.32 23.65
N ALA A 558 11.16 15.14 22.34
CA ALA A 558 10.72 16.21 21.44
C ALA A 558 9.27 16.64 21.74
N ILE A 559 8.36 15.70 22.04
CA ILE A 559 6.96 16.00 22.39
C ILE A 559 6.89 16.75 23.72
N CYS A 560 7.61 16.30 24.74
CA CYS A 560 7.59 16.90 26.09
C CYS A 560 8.49 18.13 26.23
N GLN A 561 9.30 18.46 25.21
CA GLN A 561 10.29 19.54 25.24
C GLN A 561 11.34 19.38 26.37
N LEU A 562 11.75 18.14 26.63
CA LEU A 562 12.68 17.76 27.66
C LEU A 562 14.08 17.49 27.12
N GLY A 563 15.11 17.77 27.90
CA GLY A 563 16.50 17.50 27.57
C GLY A 563 16.91 16.03 27.72
N TYR A 564 18.18 15.75 27.43
CA TYR A 564 18.72 14.37 27.49
C TYR A 564 18.92 13.88 28.91
N GLU A 565 19.06 14.76 29.87
CA GLU A 565 19.24 14.51 31.33
C GLU A 565 18.01 13.81 31.93
N VAL A 566 16.81 14.03 31.37
CA VAL A 566 15.58 13.44 31.89
C VAL A 566 15.52 11.94 31.55
N ARG A 567 15.31 11.11 32.58
CA ARG A 567 15.18 9.65 32.44
C ARG A 567 14.03 9.28 31.47
N SER A 568 14.32 8.38 30.54
CA SER A 568 13.33 7.97 29.52
C SER A 568 12.12 7.23 30.10
N SER A 569 12.20 6.65 31.28
CA SER A 569 11.07 6.07 32.02
C SER A 569 10.04 7.13 32.39
N LEU A 570 10.49 8.28 32.91
CA LEU A 570 9.61 9.41 33.26
C LEU A 570 8.89 9.97 32.03
N ILE A 571 9.59 10.07 30.90
CA ILE A 571 8.99 10.55 29.64
C ILE A 571 7.89 9.60 29.16
N ARG A 572 8.14 8.28 29.21
CA ARG A 572 7.14 7.28 28.86
C ARG A 572 5.95 7.32 29.79
N SER A 573 6.16 7.43 31.08
CA SER A 573 5.09 7.59 32.07
C SER A 573 4.24 8.83 31.79
N GLN A 574 4.86 10.00 31.53
CA GLN A 574 4.14 11.24 31.17
C GLN A 574 3.30 11.14 29.88
N LEU A 575 3.70 10.25 28.95
CA LEU A 575 3.02 10.07 27.67
C LEU A 575 2.06 8.85 27.69
N GLY A 576 2.06 8.06 28.75
CA GLY A 576 1.34 6.79 28.81
C GLY A 576 1.88 5.77 27.81
N TRP A 577 3.19 5.79 27.51
CA TRP A 577 3.79 4.92 26.52
C TRP A 577 4.44 3.70 27.16
N SER A 578 4.14 2.53 26.60
CA SER A 578 4.90 1.30 26.82
C SER A 578 6.21 1.31 26.02
N THR A 579 7.09 0.35 26.25
CA THR A 579 8.26 0.12 25.41
C THR A 579 7.84 -0.37 24.01
N LEU A 580 8.74 -0.26 23.03
CA LEU A 580 8.48 -0.85 21.70
C LEU A 580 8.42 -2.39 21.76
N GLU A 581 9.09 -3.01 22.70
CA GLU A 581 9.02 -4.45 22.94
C GLU A 581 7.64 -4.88 23.44
N ASP A 582 7.11 -4.21 24.48
CA ASP A 582 5.75 -4.45 24.98
C ASP A 582 4.71 -4.22 23.88
N ARG A 583 4.93 -3.20 23.07
CA ARG A 583 4.05 -2.91 21.94
C ARG A 583 4.05 -4.04 20.90
N ARG A 584 5.20 -4.56 20.50
CA ARG A 584 5.30 -5.72 19.62
C ARG A 584 4.67 -6.97 20.26
N ARG A 585 4.88 -7.19 21.55
CA ARG A 585 4.23 -8.28 22.29
C ARG A 585 2.70 -8.15 22.24
N LYS A 586 2.18 -6.93 22.44
CA LYS A 586 0.75 -6.63 22.32
C LYS A 586 0.23 -6.90 20.88
N ASN A 587 0.96 -6.47 19.85
CA ASN A 587 0.60 -6.70 18.46
C ASN A 587 0.61 -8.19 18.10
N LYS A 588 1.56 -8.98 18.65
CA LYS A 588 1.56 -10.45 18.54
C LYS A 588 0.31 -11.07 19.17
N SER A 589 -0.06 -10.67 20.38
CA SER A 589 -1.27 -11.15 21.05
C SER A 589 -2.53 -10.87 20.24
N ILE A 590 -2.66 -9.65 19.70
CA ILE A 590 -3.78 -9.25 18.83
C ILE A 590 -3.79 -10.09 17.54
N THR A 591 -2.64 -10.36 16.96
CA THR A 591 -2.54 -11.16 15.74
C THR A 591 -2.87 -12.62 16.00
N MET A 592 -2.40 -13.20 17.11
CA MET A 592 -2.77 -14.54 17.53
C MET A 592 -4.29 -14.66 17.73
N HIS A 593 -4.92 -13.71 18.42
CA HIS A 593 -6.37 -13.67 18.56
C HIS A 593 -7.08 -13.66 17.20
N LYS A 594 -6.64 -12.80 16.27
CA LYS A 594 -7.22 -12.76 14.91
C LYS A 594 -7.12 -14.09 14.18
N ILE A 595 -5.98 -14.77 14.29
CA ILE A 595 -5.74 -16.07 13.65
C ILE A 595 -6.66 -17.13 14.23
N LEU A 596 -6.74 -17.23 15.54
CA LEU A 596 -7.51 -18.28 16.22
C LEU A 596 -9.02 -18.10 16.06
N TYR A 597 -9.51 -16.85 16.07
CA TYR A 597 -10.93 -16.50 15.97
C TYR A 597 -11.42 -16.17 14.54
N GLY A 598 -10.67 -16.55 13.50
CA GLY A 598 -11.15 -16.51 12.11
C GLY A 598 -11.09 -15.14 11.42
N ASN A 599 -10.38 -14.15 12.02
CA ASN A 599 -10.16 -12.83 11.43
C ASN A 599 -8.80 -12.71 10.68
N SER A 600 -8.33 -13.84 10.16
CA SER A 600 -7.04 -13.98 9.47
C SER A 600 -7.14 -15.06 8.39
N PRO A 601 -6.22 -15.12 7.42
CA PRO A 601 -6.20 -16.18 6.41
C PRO A 601 -6.10 -17.59 7.01
N THR A 602 -6.72 -18.56 6.35
CA THR A 602 -6.75 -19.97 6.79
C THR A 602 -5.36 -20.58 6.84
N TYR A 603 -4.45 -20.22 5.92
CA TYR A 603 -3.08 -20.74 5.91
C TYR A 603 -2.29 -20.42 7.20
N LEU A 604 -2.58 -19.29 7.87
CA LEU A 604 -1.98 -19.01 9.18
C LEU A 604 -2.64 -19.83 10.29
N LYS A 605 -3.97 -20.03 10.24
CA LYS A 605 -4.68 -20.80 11.26
C LYS A 605 -4.19 -22.25 11.31
N GLN A 606 -3.88 -22.85 10.16
CA GLN A 606 -3.37 -24.21 10.03
C GLN A 606 -2.02 -24.44 10.72
N CYS A 607 -1.26 -23.39 11.02
CA CYS A 607 0.01 -23.48 11.73
C CYS A 607 -0.15 -23.66 13.24
N PHE A 608 -1.37 -23.56 13.80
CA PHE A 608 -1.58 -23.52 15.26
C PHE A 608 -2.62 -24.56 15.69
N HIS A 609 -2.25 -25.40 16.66
CA HIS A 609 -3.08 -26.46 17.20
C HIS A 609 -3.20 -26.32 18.71
N TYR A 610 -4.38 -26.56 19.25
CA TYR A 610 -4.61 -26.61 20.69
C TYR A 610 -4.04 -27.89 21.31
N ALA A 611 -3.57 -27.80 22.54
CA ALA A 611 -2.98 -28.94 23.25
C ALA A 611 -3.97 -30.10 23.46
N ASN A 612 -5.27 -29.80 23.48
CA ASN A 612 -6.35 -30.81 23.63
C ASN A 612 -6.91 -31.36 22.30
N SER A 613 -6.45 -30.88 21.15
CA SER A 613 -6.95 -31.35 19.87
C SER A 613 -6.64 -32.85 19.68
N GLY A 614 -7.67 -33.70 19.62
CA GLY A 614 -7.54 -35.13 19.41
C GLY A 614 -7.33 -35.99 20.65
N ARG A 615 -7.59 -35.49 21.87
CA ARG A 615 -7.53 -36.27 23.13
C ARG A 615 -8.90 -36.32 23.80
N GLU A 616 -9.27 -37.49 24.34
CA GLU A 616 -10.51 -37.71 25.09
C GLU A 616 -10.52 -37.05 26.49
N TYR A 617 -9.35 -36.66 27.03
CA TYR A 617 -9.22 -36.11 28.37
C TYR A 617 -8.92 -34.61 28.36
N ASN A 618 -9.61 -33.83 29.19
CA ASN A 618 -9.32 -32.41 29.40
C ASN A 618 -8.02 -32.26 30.19
N LEU A 619 -6.97 -31.78 29.52
CA LEU A 619 -5.70 -31.43 30.15
C LEU A 619 -5.83 -30.14 30.95
N ARG A 620 -5.08 -30.00 32.04
CA ARG A 620 -4.82 -28.69 32.65
C ARG A 620 -4.24 -27.76 31.58
N ARG A 621 -4.86 -26.60 31.36
CA ARG A 621 -4.50 -25.60 30.33
C ARG A 621 -4.87 -26.02 28.89
N SER A 622 -6.09 -26.52 28.73
CA SER A 622 -6.67 -26.90 27.42
C SER A 622 -6.68 -25.77 26.38
N GLU A 623 -6.68 -24.52 26.82
CA GLU A 623 -6.66 -23.30 25.99
C GLU A 623 -5.26 -22.94 25.46
N ASN A 624 -4.24 -23.67 25.85
CA ASN A 624 -2.88 -23.47 25.37
C ASN A 624 -2.68 -24.09 23.99
N LEU A 625 -1.85 -23.45 23.20
CA LEU A 625 -1.42 -23.97 21.90
C LEU A 625 -0.17 -24.85 22.07
N ILE A 626 -0.04 -25.83 21.19
CA ILE A 626 1.15 -26.68 21.12
C ILE A 626 2.34 -25.81 20.69
N LEU A 627 3.38 -25.75 21.53
CA LEU A 627 4.61 -25.05 21.22
C LEU A 627 5.44 -25.93 20.28
N PRO A 628 5.84 -25.43 19.09
CA PRO A 628 6.74 -26.16 18.20
C PRO A 628 8.06 -26.49 18.91
N LYS A 629 8.64 -27.67 18.60
CA LYS A 629 9.93 -28.11 19.15
C LYS A 629 11.06 -27.67 18.23
N PRO A 630 11.80 -26.57 18.53
CA PRO A 630 12.90 -26.08 17.68
C PRO A 630 14.13 -26.99 17.80
N LYS A 631 14.74 -27.31 16.67
CA LYS A 631 16.06 -27.95 16.62
C LYS A 631 17.18 -26.94 16.77
N THR A 632 16.92 -25.72 16.28
CA THR A 632 17.90 -24.61 16.27
C THR A 632 17.26 -23.30 16.73
N GLU A 633 18.05 -22.25 16.83
CA GLU A 633 17.54 -20.89 17.12
C GLU A 633 16.70 -20.29 15.98
N TYR A 634 16.74 -20.87 14.77
CA TYR A 634 15.96 -20.33 13.64
C TYR A 634 14.46 -20.46 13.87
N LEU A 635 13.94 -21.62 14.24
CA LEU A 635 12.51 -21.79 14.49
C LEU A 635 12.03 -20.96 15.69
N ARG A 636 12.87 -20.71 16.69
CA ARG A 636 12.56 -19.83 17.83
C ARG A 636 12.28 -18.38 17.41
N LYS A 637 12.87 -17.93 16.29
CA LYS A 637 12.67 -16.61 15.71
C LYS A 637 11.36 -16.49 14.93
N SER A 638 10.73 -17.61 14.53
CA SER A 638 9.47 -17.61 13.80
C SER A 638 8.31 -17.09 14.64
N PHE A 639 7.28 -16.60 13.95
CA PHE A 639 6.03 -16.21 14.62
C PHE A 639 5.28 -17.45 15.14
N THR A 640 5.39 -18.59 14.47
CA THR A 640 4.79 -19.85 14.93
C THR A 640 5.28 -20.26 16.31
N PHE A 641 6.53 -20.00 16.64
CA PHE A 641 7.07 -20.23 17.99
C PHE A 641 6.79 -19.05 18.93
N SER A 642 7.20 -17.83 18.55
CA SER A 642 7.12 -16.65 19.41
C SER A 642 5.68 -16.20 19.69
N GLY A 643 4.77 -16.36 18.73
CA GLY A 643 3.34 -16.08 18.88
C GLY A 643 2.67 -17.05 19.85
N VAL A 644 2.95 -18.35 19.73
CA VAL A 644 2.45 -19.36 20.68
C VAL A 644 2.96 -19.11 22.09
N LYS A 645 4.26 -18.77 22.26
CA LYS A 645 4.82 -18.44 23.55
C LYS A 645 4.09 -17.26 24.20
N VAL A 646 3.84 -16.20 23.43
CA VAL A 646 3.09 -15.02 23.90
C VAL A 646 1.65 -15.38 24.22
N TRP A 647 0.95 -16.12 23.36
CA TRP A 647 -0.42 -16.54 23.59
C TRP A 647 -0.58 -17.39 24.86
N ASN A 648 0.29 -18.37 25.03
CA ASN A 648 0.25 -19.25 26.20
C ASN A 648 0.54 -18.51 27.51
N SER A 649 1.26 -17.40 27.48
CA SER A 649 1.50 -16.56 28.67
C SER A 649 0.33 -15.65 29.06
N LEU A 650 -0.70 -15.52 28.20
CA LEU A 650 -1.88 -14.69 28.51
C LEU A 650 -2.76 -15.37 29.57
N PRO A 651 -3.43 -14.59 30.43
CA PRO A 651 -4.47 -15.10 31.34
C PRO A 651 -5.61 -15.76 30.60
N VAL A 652 -6.24 -16.77 31.19
CA VAL A 652 -7.33 -17.56 30.59
C VAL A 652 -8.53 -16.69 30.19
N TYR A 653 -8.90 -15.72 31.03
CA TYR A 653 -10.03 -14.83 30.74
C TYR A 653 -9.80 -14.00 29.45
N LEU A 654 -8.56 -13.67 29.10
CA LEU A 654 -8.24 -13.01 27.84
C LEU A 654 -8.35 -13.98 26.64
N LYS A 655 -7.86 -15.19 26.80
CA LYS A 655 -7.91 -16.21 25.75
C LYS A 655 -9.36 -16.53 25.35
N ASN A 656 -10.30 -16.46 26.29
CA ASN A 656 -11.72 -16.75 26.07
C ASN A 656 -12.53 -15.57 25.49
N GLN A 657 -11.91 -14.41 25.27
CA GLN A 657 -12.59 -13.27 24.63
C GLN A 657 -12.77 -13.52 23.14
N VAL A 658 -14.00 -13.77 22.70
CA VAL A 658 -14.33 -13.97 21.27
C VAL A 658 -14.22 -12.67 20.47
N SER A 659 -14.72 -11.57 21.04
CA SER A 659 -14.71 -10.26 20.40
C SER A 659 -13.32 -9.63 20.38
N LEU A 660 -12.82 -9.29 19.20
CA LEU A 660 -11.54 -8.58 19.04
C LEU A 660 -11.51 -7.22 19.77
N SER A 661 -12.64 -6.51 19.82
CA SER A 661 -12.74 -5.23 20.51
C SER A 661 -12.63 -5.38 22.03
N SER A 662 -13.30 -6.38 22.61
CA SER A 662 -13.19 -6.71 24.03
C SER A 662 -11.78 -7.19 24.38
N PHE A 663 -11.21 -8.09 23.58
CA PHE A 663 -9.83 -8.57 23.74
C PHE A 663 -8.83 -7.42 23.79
N LYS A 664 -8.92 -6.48 22.84
CA LYS A 664 -8.02 -5.31 22.80
C LYS A 664 -8.16 -4.40 24.01
N ARG A 665 -9.38 -4.19 24.50
CA ARG A 665 -9.66 -3.38 25.68
C ARG A 665 -9.04 -4.00 26.93
N GLU A 666 -9.32 -5.28 27.17
CA GLU A 666 -8.79 -6.02 28.34
C GLU A 666 -7.27 -6.17 28.29
N LEU A 667 -6.69 -6.42 27.10
CA LEU A 667 -5.25 -6.49 26.92
C LEU A 667 -4.57 -5.13 27.20
N THR A 668 -5.26 -4.02 26.96
CA THR A 668 -4.74 -2.69 27.25
C THR A 668 -4.78 -2.39 28.75
N SER A 669 -5.84 -2.79 29.47
CA SER A 669 -5.93 -2.66 30.92
C SER A 669 -4.87 -3.51 31.62
N LEU A 670 -4.64 -4.75 31.19
CA LEU A 670 -3.59 -5.61 31.74
C LEU A 670 -2.20 -4.96 31.63
N SER A 671 -1.90 -4.32 30.50
CA SER A 671 -0.61 -3.66 30.28
C SER A 671 -0.39 -2.41 31.12
N SER A 672 -1.44 -1.81 31.68
CA SER A 672 -1.34 -0.66 32.59
C SER A 672 -1.07 -1.07 34.05
N TYR A 673 -1.25 -2.35 34.41
CA TYR A 673 -1.05 -2.84 35.77
C TYR A 673 0.25 -3.63 36.02
N ASN A 674 0.94 -4.10 34.97
CA ASN A 674 2.00 -5.12 35.10
C ASN A 674 3.31 -4.84 34.34
N TYR A 675 3.73 -3.59 34.18
CA TYR A 675 5.05 -3.36 33.61
C TYR A 675 5.79 -2.20 34.25
#